data_bc8eeb03a7044e128bb6cdc6569d15d9
#
_entry.id   bc8eeb03a7044e128bb6cdc6569d15d9
#
_cell.length_a   1.000
_cell.length_b   1.000
_cell.length_c   1.000
_cell.angle_alpha   90.00
_cell.angle_beta   90.00
_cell.angle_gamma   90.00
#
_symmetry.space_group_name_H-M   'P 1'
#
loop_
_entity.id
_entity.type
_entity.pdbx_description
1 polymer ?
#
loop_
_entity_poly.entity_id
_entity_poly.type
_entity_poly.pdbx_seq_one_letter_code
_entity_poly.pdbx_strand_id
1 'polypeptide(L)'
;MRITTLEAYNITNDILEIWRESVGDELLPVQERAIKEFGLFGDNNLIVFSPTSSGKTFIGEMAMVKAAKSDLKVFYLVPQKALAEEKFEELQRRYAKAGLRVVVSSRDRREFDDAIAAGNFNIAVVVFEKLAALLIGCPQLLEKVGLVVVDELQLITDENRGPALELLLTKLKMAKSKPRIVGLSAVLGKAHLLAHWLEAKLLVDTQRPVELRKGVLCKGTFKYREHNSGTLGSEEFADMGGTERQELLLEAAEDLAGRGEQVLVFVSARATTVLCARILADRARLPMLKSAIEELDEQEETHAREALRESLSSSIAFHNSDLSREERALVERHFRSGEIRVLFSTSTLAMGMNLPVKNVVIEGKKWHYFKRYDRWGLDDMSRSEYENMSGRAGRLGLAKEYGRSILVTDSRFQADVWLEKYAAGDFEEIVPTLAEAPLEDLVIDLLASGMAGSDDELRDMLLSSFTGTTSWALKMSKDELKEKLDKAIAICVEGGMATREKGRLKITDLGFVCASKGVGVETTISLAEWARESRRSALSPLEVLTVAAQSTAGADVYVSMSKQERWKADYRRQILGRAEQDRVIERPVFAGHILEQDAASHDSSMAFKKALMLCDWIEEVGIKEIEQRYLVWAGAVRRVGEDFSWLIEAMGAISVTCGWDESRKSEFTELSERLQYGVKRDAVELGRLRVLGLGRTLLRRLVRAGYTRVQELLEDGPARVREVLNHRGAFEKLWMKISKMKEATPSTYPKKAQPEVLLAAEPVERAMAASGNEAELLIDLKANRVCYRGHQVATRPPHHLQRTPLLALAVLASHAGELVSLTELAEGVAKLGHLKKIPVTPDARDLRYKMLRPIKRALPQDLADGIDDLIESIHGAGMKLNCLAELRC
;
A
#
# COMPACT_ATOMS: atom_id res chain seq x y z
N MET A 1 8.30 28.95 22.26
CA MET A 1 8.93 29.68 21.11
C MET A 1 7.83 30.03 20.12
N ARG A 2 7.77 31.29 19.66
CA ARG A 2 6.75 31.69 18.66
C ARG A 2 7.13 31.20 17.27
N ILE A 3 6.15 30.77 16.49
CA ILE A 3 6.36 30.29 15.11
C ILE A 3 7.04 31.36 14.23
N THR A 4 6.72 32.64 14.40
CA THR A 4 7.35 33.73 13.65
C THR A 4 8.87 33.79 13.81
N THR A 5 9.43 33.35 14.95
CA THR A 5 10.89 33.31 15.15
C THR A 5 11.61 32.27 14.27
N LEU A 6 10.88 31.39 13.59
CA LEU A 6 11.44 30.41 12.67
C LEU A 6 11.92 31.04 11.34
N GLU A 7 11.60 32.32 11.10
CA GLU A 7 12.20 33.10 10.00
C GLU A 7 13.74 33.11 10.09
N ALA A 8 14.31 33.10 11.30
CA ALA A 8 15.75 32.98 11.54
C ALA A 8 16.38 31.67 10.99
N TYR A 9 15.57 30.65 10.72
CA TYR A 9 15.99 29.40 10.10
C TYR A 9 15.67 29.34 8.60
N ASN A 10 15.46 30.50 7.95
CA ASN A 10 15.10 30.62 6.55
C ASN A 10 13.79 29.87 6.19
N ILE A 11 12.78 29.95 7.05
CA ILE A 11 11.41 29.54 6.76
C ILE A 11 10.68 30.76 6.20
N THR A 12 10.08 30.60 5.04
CA THR A 12 9.38 31.68 4.32
C THR A 12 8.05 32.05 4.98
N ASN A 13 7.62 33.31 4.83
CA ASN A 13 6.41 33.83 5.48
C ASN A 13 5.15 33.04 5.10
N ASP A 14 5.03 32.61 3.84
CA ASP A 14 3.92 31.77 3.38
C ASP A 14 3.81 30.45 4.20
N ILE A 15 4.92 29.86 4.56
CA ILE A 15 4.96 28.65 5.40
C ILE A 15 4.65 28.99 6.86
N LEU A 16 5.19 30.10 7.38
CA LEU A 16 4.91 30.53 8.76
C LEU A 16 3.42 30.81 8.98
N GLU A 17 2.74 31.42 8.02
CA GLU A 17 1.29 31.66 8.07
C GLU A 17 0.52 30.33 8.08
N ILE A 18 0.85 29.39 7.18
CA ILE A 18 0.24 28.05 7.14
C ILE A 18 0.41 27.34 8.49
N TRP A 19 1.58 27.41 9.09
CA TRP A 19 1.83 26.77 10.39
C TRP A 19 1.06 27.46 11.53
N ARG A 20 0.98 28.78 11.54
CA ARG A 20 0.17 29.52 12.53
C ARG A 20 -1.30 29.16 12.46
N GLU A 21 -1.86 29.05 11.26
CA GLU A 21 -3.25 28.62 11.08
C GLU A 21 -3.50 27.18 11.54
N SER A 22 -2.51 26.28 11.38
CA SER A 22 -2.69 24.87 11.65
C SER A 22 -2.40 24.44 13.08
N VAL A 23 -1.43 25.05 13.76
CA VAL A 23 -0.97 24.66 15.10
C VAL A 23 -0.96 25.80 16.13
N GLY A 24 -1.30 27.03 15.72
CA GLY A 24 -1.31 28.21 16.59
C GLY A 24 0.00 28.99 16.53
N ASP A 25 0.14 29.99 17.42
CA ASP A 25 1.26 30.93 17.40
C ASP A 25 2.51 30.40 18.11
N GLU A 26 2.40 29.41 18.96
CA GLU A 26 3.48 28.94 19.82
C GLU A 26 3.77 27.43 19.62
N LEU A 27 5.06 27.12 19.58
CA LEU A 27 5.54 25.73 19.53
C LEU A 27 5.41 25.06 20.89
N LEU A 28 5.11 23.77 20.87
CA LEU A 28 5.17 22.93 22.07
C LEU A 28 6.64 22.77 22.55
N PRO A 29 6.86 22.49 23.85
CA PRO A 29 8.22 22.38 24.40
C PRO A 29 9.12 21.40 23.65
N VAL A 30 8.61 20.21 23.28
CA VAL A 30 9.38 19.22 22.53
C VAL A 30 9.77 19.71 21.13
N GLN A 31 8.92 20.50 20.47
CA GLN A 31 9.19 21.08 19.15
C GLN A 31 10.28 22.15 19.25
N GLU A 32 10.21 22.99 20.27
CA GLU A 32 11.24 23.99 20.54
C GLU A 32 12.59 23.35 20.83
N ARG A 33 12.64 22.31 21.67
CA ARG A 33 13.85 21.53 21.95
C ARG A 33 14.42 20.88 20.69
N ALA A 34 13.58 20.29 19.84
CA ALA A 34 14.02 19.69 18.58
C ALA A 34 14.77 20.68 17.70
N ILE A 35 14.35 21.96 17.69
CA ILE A 35 14.99 23.02 16.91
C ILE A 35 16.27 23.50 17.57
N LYS A 36 16.20 23.93 18.83
CA LYS A 36 17.28 24.63 19.53
C LYS A 36 18.40 23.70 19.96
N GLU A 37 18.06 22.53 20.52
CA GLU A 37 19.04 21.65 21.17
C GLU A 37 19.49 20.53 20.22
N PHE A 38 18.60 20.05 19.36
CA PHE A 38 18.86 18.89 18.51
C PHE A 38 19.10 19.22 17.04
N GLY A 39 18.95 20.49 16.65
CA GLY A 39 19.26 20.98 15.31
C GLY A 39 18.34 20.37 14.24
N LEU A 40 17.03 20.47 14.47
CA LEU A 40 15.98 19.95 13.55
C LEU A 40 16.18 20.37 12.08
N PHE A 41 16.70 21.53 11.84
CA PHE A 41 16.93 22.07 10.49
C PHE A 41 18.35 21.86 9.95
N GLY A 42 19.21 21.16 10.70
CA GLY A 42 20.56 20.79 10.25
C GLY A 42 20.61 19.44 9.53
N ASP A 43 21.80 18.90 9.31
CA ASP A 43 22.04 17.74 8.46
C ASP A 43 22.08 16.39 9.20
N ASN A 44 22.16 16.42 10.54
CA ASN A 44 22.25 15.20 11.33
C ASN A 44 20.91 14.43 11.34
N ASN A 45 20.97 13.11 11.36
CA ASN A 45 19.82 12.27 11.66
C ASN A 45 19.27 12.62 13.05
N LEU A 46 17.96 12.54 13.20
CA LEU A 46 17.27 12.83 14.45
C LEU A 46 16.21 11.78 14.74
N ILE A 47 16.19 11.23 15.93
CA ILE A 47 15.09 10.39 16.40
C ILE A 47 14.40 11.09 17.56
N VAL A 48 13.08 11.20 17.46
CA VAL A 48 12.22 11.82 18.47
C VAL A 48 11.36 10.74 19.10
N PHE A 49 11.63 10.42 20.36
CA PHE A 49 10.79 9.58 21.19
C PHE A 49 9.94 10.46 22.10
N SER A 50 8.64 10.39 21.89
CA SER A 50 7.70 11.24 22.63
C SER A 50 6.31 10.59 22.65
N PRO A 51 5.52 10.77 23.72
CA PRO A 51 4.18 10.21 23.81
C PRO A 51 3.32 10.63 22.64
N THR A 52 2.25 9.88 22.38
CA THR A 52 1.21 10.34 21.44
C THR A 52 0.63 11.66 21.90
N SER A 53 0.23 12.52 20.96
CA SER A 53 -0.30 13.88 21.22
C SER A 53 0.72 14.93 21.72
N SER A 54 2.01 14.62 21.81
CA SER A 54 3.06 15.59 22.16
C SER A 54 3.42 16.57 21.04
N GLY A 55 2.89 16.36 19.83
CA GLY A 55 3.20 17.20 18.65
C GLY A 55 4.40 16.73 17.84
N LYS A 56 4.85 15.47 17.99
CA LYS A 56 5.99 14.89 17.25
C LYS A 56 5.77 14.91 15.72
N THR A 57 4.55 14.68 15.25
CA THR A 57 4.22 14.72 13.81
C THR A 57 4.58 16.07 13.19
N PHE A 58 4.34 17.19 13.91
CA PHE A 58 4.70 18.50 13.42
C PHE A 58 6.23 18.74 13.37
N ILE A 59 7.02 18.05 14.22
CA ILE A 59 8.49 18.07 14.11
C ILE A 59 8.92 17.48 12.76
N GLY A 60 8.35 16.33 12.37
CA GLY A 60 8.59 15.74 11.06
C GLY A 60 8.13 16.66 9.91
N GLU A 61 6.97 17.30 10.06
CA GLU A 61 6.41 18.24 9.08
C GLU A 61 7.31 19.48 8.89
N MET A 62 7.82 20.06 9.97
CA MET A 62 8.77 21.17 9.88
C MET A 62 10.06 20.79 9.14
N ALA A 63 10.65 19.64 9.47
CA ALA A 63 11.86 19.13 8.78
C ALA A 63 11.59 18.88 7.29
N MET A 64 10.47 18.23 6.97
CA MET A 64 10.03 17.89 5.63
C MET A 64 9.82 19.13 4.76
N VAL A 65 9.06 20.11 5.25
CA VAL A 65 8.73 21.33 4.50
C VAL A 65 9.98 22.19 4.28
N LYS A 66 10.85 22.28 5.27
CA LYS A 66 12.14 23.00 5.14
C LYS A 66 13.01 22.35 4.05
N ALA A 67 13.15 21.04 4.06
CA ALA A 67 13.93 20.32 3.05
C ALA A 67 13.31 20.47 1.65
N ALA A 68 11.98 20.35 1.53
CA ALA A 68 11.26 20.48 0.28
C ALA A 68 11.37 21.90 -0.33
N LYS A 69 11.34 22.94 0.50
CA LYS A 69 11.57 24.34 0.07
C LYS A 69 13.04 24.59 -0.33
N SER A 70 13.98 23.77 0.12
CA SER A 70 15.38 23.78 -0.33
C SER A 70 15.62 22.89 -1.57
N ASP A 71 14.57 22.55 -2.31
CA ASP A 71 14.54 21.73 -3.53
C ASP A 71 15.00 20.28 -3.36
N LEU A 72 15.08 19.80 -2.13
CA LEU A 72 15.34 18.40 -1.82
C LEU A 72 14.06 17.58 -1.98
N LYS A 73 14.20 16.31 -2.44
CA LYS A 73 13.10 15.37 -2.48
C LYS A 73 12.95 14.72 -1.10
N VAL A 74 11.71 14.67 -0.62
CA VAL A 74 11.41 14.18 0.72
C VAL A 74 10.43 13.01 0.65
N PHE A 75 10.76 11.90 1.33
CA PHE A 75 9.81 10.83 1.61
C PHE A 75 9.27 10.97 3.03
N TYR A 76 7.95 10.91 3.17
CA TYR A 76 7.25 10.77 4.44
C TYR A 76 6.68 9.35 4.52
N LEU A 77 7.30 8.52 5.35
CA LEU A 77 6.93 7.12 5.50
C LEU A 77 5.89 6.94 6.59
N VAL A 78 4.83 6.24 6.24
CA VAL A 78 3.73 5.93 7.17
C VAL A 78 3.45 4.43 7.22
N PRO A 79 2.87 3.93 8.33
CA PRO A 79 2.65 2.50 8.49
C PRO A 79 1.48 1.93 7.67
N GLN A 80 0.50 2.73 7.33
CA GLN A 80 -0.76 2.23 6.75
C GLN A 80 -1.23 3.07 5.57
N LYS A 81 -1.90 2.40 4.61
CA LYS A 81 -2.49 3.04 3.43
C LYS A 81 -3.48 4.15 3.78
N ALA A 82 -4.35 3.91 4.78
CA ALA A 82 -5.33 4.90 5.21
C ALA A 82 -4.66 6.17 5.74
N LEU A 83 -3.58 6.01 6.51
CA LEU A 83 -2.80 7.14 7.01
C LEU A 83 -2.05 7.87 5.88
N ALA A 84 -1.59 7.13 4.85
CA ALA A 84 -0.98 7.74 3.67
C ALA A 84 -1.95 8.66 2.92
N GLU A 85 -3.19 8.21 2.74
CA GLU A 85 -4.24 9.02 2.11
C GLU A 85 -4.60 10.25 2.95
N GLU A 86 -4.83 10.08 4.25
CA GLU A 86 -5.15 11.19 5.17
C GLU A 86 -4.03 12.24 5.16
N LYS A 87 -2.77 11.80 5.28
CA LYS A 87 -1.61 12.70 5.24
C LYS A 87 -1.41 13.36 3.90
N PHE A 88 -1.61 12.64 2.81
CA PHE A 88 -1.54 13.22 1.47
C PHE A 88 -2.57 14.33 1.28
N GLU A 89 -3.84 14.08 1.62
CA GLU A 89 -4.91 15.08 1.50
C GLU A 89 -4.65 16.30 2.38
N GLU A 90 -4.17 16.08 3.62
CA GLU A 90 -3.81 17.12 4.56
C GLU A 90 -2.67 17.98 4.01
N LEU A 91 -1.55 17.36 3.63
CA LEU A 91 -0.37 18.07 3.15
C LEU A 91 -0.61 18.76 1.79
N GLN A 92 -1.33 18.11 0.88
CA GLN A 92 -1.69 18.70 -0.41
C GLN A 92 -2.53 19.97 -0.21
N ARG A 93 -3.55 19.91 0.67
CA ARG A 93 -4.41 21.06 0.97
C ARG A 93 -3.62 22.22 1.57
N ARG A 94 -2.69 21.94 2.49
CA ARG A 94 -1.89 22.95 3.17
C ARG A 94 -0.84 23.59 2.26
N TYR A 95 -0.11 22.81 1.49
CA TYR A 95 1.12 23.24 0.84
C TYR A 95 1.05 23.43 -0.68
N ALA A 96 -0.08 23.07 -1.34
CA ALA A 96 -0.25 23.31 -2.77
C ALA A 96 -0.10 24.79 -3.15
N LYS A 97 -0.66 25.70 -2.34
CA LYS A 97 -0.55 27.15 -2.53
C LYS A 97 0.87 27.67 -2.32
N ALA A 98 1.66 27.00 -1.51
CA ALA A 98 3.07 27.31 -1.29
C ALA A 98 4.00 26.74 -2.40
N GLY A 99 3.43 26.18 -3.48
CA GLY A 99 4.16 25.63 -4.62
C GLY A 99 4.81 24.27 -4.38
N LEU A 100 4.46 23.54 -3.31
CA LEU A 100 4.97 22.21 -3.04
C LEU A 100 4.09 21.15 -3.69
N ARG A 101 4.67 20.33 -4.56
CA ARG A 101 4.02 19.18 -5.17
C ARG A 101 4.08 17.98 -4.23
N VAL A 102 2.93 17.66 -3.62
CA VAL A 102 2.76 16.46 -2.79
C VAL A 102 2.19 15.34 -3.64
N VAL A 103 2.74 14.13 -3.48
CA VAL A 103 2.28 12.91 -4.14
C VAL A 103 2.11 11.80 -3.11
N VAL A 104 1.33 10.78 -3.45
CA VAL A 104 1.14 9.60 -2.59
C VAL A 104 1.36 8.33 -3.39
N SER A 105 1.91 7.30 -2.75
CA SER A 105 1.98 5.97 -3.35
C SER A 105 1.75 4.89 -2.30
N SER A 106 0.90 3.96 -2.66
CA SER A 106 0.59 2.75 -1.91
C SER A 106 0.37 1.58 -2.87
N ARG A 107 0.15 0.37 -2.34
CA ARG A 107 -0.15 -0.79 -3.20
C ARG A 107 -1.35 -0.52 -4.12
N ASP A 108 -2.36 0.17 -3.61
CA ASP A 108 -3.62 0.40 -4.33
C ASP A 108 -3.63 1.71 -5.11
N ARG A 109 -2.71 2.62 -4.82
CA ARG A 109 -2.64 3.94 -5.44
C ARG A 109 -1.28 4.15 -6.09
N ARG A 110 -1.24 3.91 -7.41
CA ARG A 110 0.00 3.87 -8.22
C ARG A 110 0.09 4.99 -9.25
N GLU A 111 -0.88 5.89 -9.28
CA GLU A 111 -0.99 6.95 -10.30
C GLU A 111 0.19 7.93 -10.28
N PHE A 112 0.93 8.00 -9.17
CA PHE A 112 2.11 8.85 -9.02
C PHE A 112 3.43 8.07 -9.07
N ASP A 113 3.41 6.74 -9.27
CA ASP A 113 4.63 5.92 -9.25
C ASP A 113 5.66 6.41 -10.30
N ASP A 114 5.21 6.72 -11.51
CA ASP A 114 6.08 7.26 -12.57
C ASP A 114 6.62 8.64 -12.20
N ALA A 115 5.82 9.48 -11.57
CA ALA A 115 6.25 10.79 -11.10
C ALA A 115 7.30 10.67 -9.98
N ILE A 116 7.12 9.70 -9.08
CA ILE A 116 8.07 9.40 -8.00
C ILE A 116 9.38 8.87 -8.60
N ALA A 117 9.32 7.89 -9.49
CA ALA A 117 10.50 7.33 -10.16
C ALA A 117 11.29 8.39 -10.93
N ALA A 118 10.60 9.31 -11.60
CA ALA A 118 11.21 10.45 -12.29
C ALA A 118 11.77 11.52 -11.34
N GLY A 119 11.43 11.49 -10.04
CA GLY A 119 11.77 12.54 -9.06
C GLY A 119 10.93 13.81 -9.24
N ASN A 120 9.77 13.72 -9.87
CA ASN A 120 8.89 14.86 -10.14
C ASN A 120 7.90 15.08 -8.99
N PHE A 121 8.42 15.39 -7.81
CA PHE A 121 7.70 15.72 -6.59
C PHE A 121 8.58 16.54 -5.65
N ASN A 122 8.01 17.17 -4.66
CA ASN A 122 8.73 17.73 -3.53
C ASN A 122 8.61 16.82 -2.30
N ILE A 123 7.39 16.36 -2.02
CA ILE A 123 7.05 15.48 -0.90
C ILE A 123 6.30 14.27 -1.42
N ALA A 124 6.75 13.06 -1.08
CA ALA A 124 6.05 11.81 -1.36
C ALA A 124 5.63 11.14 -0.05
N VAL A 125 4.34 10.98 0.16
CA VAL A 125 3.78 10.20 1.28
C VAL A 125 3.66 8.75 0.83
N VAL A 126 4.38 7.85 1.48
CA VAL A 126 4.52 6.47 1.00
C VAL A 126 4.48 5.49 2.17
N VAL A 127 3.83 4.34 1.98
CA VAL A 127 3.98 3.21 2.90
C VAL A 127 5.37 2.61 2.73
N PHE A 128 6.05 2.26 3.81
CA PHE A 128 7.48 1.89 3.73
C PHE A 128 7.75 0.64 2.86
N GLU A 129 6.85 -0.35 2.81
CA GLU A 129 6.96 -1.49 1.89
C GLU A 129 6.90 -1.05 0.42
N LYS A 130 6.12 -0.02 0.14
CA LYS A 130 6.03 0.53 -1.22
C LYS A 130 7.32 1.28 -1.61
N LEU A 131 7.94 2.01 -0.68
CA LEU A 131 9.24 2.62 -0.96
C LEU A 131 10.30 1.55 -1.22
N ALA A 132 10.33 0.46 -0.41
CA ALA A 132 11.24 -0.66 -0.64
C ALA A 132 11.09 -1.23 -2.07
N ALA A 133 9.85 -1.46 -2.52
CA ALA A 133 9.56 -1.93 -3.87
C ALA A 133 9.96 -0.91 -4.97
N LEU A 134 9.75 0.38 -4.75
CA LEU A 134 10.15 1.44 -5.69
C LEU A 134 11.67 1.51 -5.84
N LEU A 135 12.43 1.28 -4.77
CA LEU A 135 13.89 1.26 -4.81
C LEU A 135 14.46 0.07 -5.60
N ILE A 136 13.75 -1.06 -5.64
CA ILE A 136 14.10 -2.19 -6.51
C ILE A 136 13.97 -1.80 -7.98
N GLY A 137 12.85 -1.18 -8.36
CA GLY A 137 12.62 -0.75 -9.75
C GLY A 137 13.44 0.48 -10.17
N CYS A 138 13.88 1.30 -9.21
CA CYS A 138 14.51 2.58 -9.48
C CYS A 138 15.57 2.95 -8.41
N PRO A 139 16.71 2.25 -8.35
CA PRO A 139 17.75 2.49 -7.33
C PRO A 139 18.28 3.93 -7.32
N GLN A 140 18.36 4.58 -8.51
CA GLN A 140 18.82 5.96 -8.64
C GLN A 140 17.89 6.98 -7.96
N LEU A 141 16.70 6.58 -7.54
CA LEU A 141 15.77 7.45 -6.82
C LEU A 141 16.41 8.00 -5.53
N LEU A 142 17.23 7.19 -4.84
CA LEU A 142 17.94 7.60 -3.63
C LEU A 142 18.94 8.74 -3.85
N GLU A 143 19.52 8.88 -5.04
CA GLU A 143 20.50 9.94 -5.33
C GLU A 143 19.89 11.35 -5.22
N LYS A 144 18.57 11.47 -5.37
CA LYS A 144 17.84 12.74 -5.34
C LYS A 144 17.17 13.02 -4.01
N VAL A 145 17.11 12.03 -3.12
CA VAL A 145 16.43 12.12 -1.84
C VAL A 145 17.34 12.75 -0.81
N GLY A 146 16.90 13.88 -0.25
CA GLY A 146 17.64 14.58 0.80
C GLY A 146 17.16 14.22 2.20
N LEU A 147 15.86 13.87 2.36
CA LEU A 147 15.29 13.58 3.66
C LEU A 147 14.27 12.44 3.58
N VAL A 148 14.32 11.54 4.57
CA VAL A 148 13.29 10.54 4.83
C VAL A 148 12.76 10.76 6.25
N VAL A 149 11.49 11.08 6.37
CA VAL A 149 10.77 11.13 7.64
C VAL A 149 10.08 9.80 7.85
N VAL A 150 10.34 9.14 8.97
CA VAL A 150 9.76 7.83 9.31
C VAL A 150 8.80 8.01 10.48
N ASP A 151 7.51 7.96 10.21
CA ASP A 151 6.49 8.01 11.27
C ASP A 151 6.25 6.62 11.85
N GLU A 152 5.94 6.55 13.13
CA GLU A 152 5.74 5.32 13.91
C GLU A 152 6.94 4.36 13.83
N LEU A 153 8.17 4.90 14.02
CA LEU A 153 9.43 4.15 13.92
C LEU A 153 9.49 2.92 14.85
N GLN A 154 8.69 2.89 15.95
CA GLN A 154 8.59 1.73 16.82
C GLN A 154 8.10 0.46 16.13
N LEU A 155 7.52 0.55 14.94
CA LEU A 155 7.15 -0.61 14.12
C LEU A 155 8.33 -1.48 13.70
N ILE A 156 9.57 -1.03 13.90
CA ILE A 156 10.76 -1.87 13.72
C ILE A 156 10.75 -3.10 14.63
N THR A 157 9.95 -3.08 15.70
CA THR A 157 9.76 -4.22 16.64
C THR A 157 8.54 -5.09 16.31
N ASP A 158 7.81 -4.77 15.26
CA ASP A 158 6.65 -5.56 14.81
C ASP A 158 7.12 -6.84 14.13
N GLU A 159 6.60 -7.99 14.56
CA GLU A 159 7.02 -9.32 14.07
C GLU A 159 6.83 -9.49 12.55
N ASN A 160 5.80 -8.87 11.98
CA ASN A 160 5.45 -9.04 10.56
C ASN A 160 6.04 -7.94 9.67
N ARG A 161 6.11 -6.72 10.16
CA ARG A 161 6.45 -5.54 9.37
C ARG A 161 7.81 -4.95 9.71
N GLY A 162 8.32 -5.23 10.90
CA GLY A 162 9.63 -4.77 11.37
C GLY A 162 10.78 -5.17 10.44
N PRO A 163 10.83 -6.41 9.93
CA PRO A 163 11.89 -6.83 9.00
C PRO A 163 11.97 -5.94 7.75
N ALA A 164 10.85 -5.62 7.13
CA ALA A 164 10.81 -4.77 5.93
C ALA A 164 11.26 -3.33 6.23
N LEU A 165 10.84 -2.76 7.37
CA LEU A 165 11.26 -1.42 7.80
C LEU A 165 12.76 -1.39 8.13
N GLU A 166 13.26 -2.39 8.86
CA GLU A 166 14.68 -2.50 9.21
C GLU A 166 15.55 -2.60 7.96
N LEU A 167 15.19 -3.47 7.01
CA LEU A 167 15.92 -3.63 5.75
C LEU A 167 15.92 -2.34 4.93
N LEU A 168 14.78 -1.64 4.85
CA LEU A 168 14.69 -0.35 4.18
C LEU A 168 15.61 0.69 4.83
N LEU A 169 15.59 0.82 6.17
CA LEU A 169 16.46 1.74 6.89
C LEU A 169 17.94 1.38 6.72
N THR A 170 18.28 0.09 6.67
CA THR A 170 19.62 -0.39 6.37
C THR A 170 20.09 0.06 4.97
N LYS A 171 19.22 -0.09 3.95
CA LYS A 171 19.50 0.39 2.60
C LYS A 171 19.71 1.91 2.55
N LEU A 172 18.86 2.68 3.24
CA LEU A 172 19.00 4.14 3.31
C LEU A 172 20.31 4.56 3.97
N LYS A 173 20.68 3.90 5.08
CA LYS A 173 21.93 4.15 5.80
C LYS A 173 23.17 3.82 4.95
N MET A 174 23.12 2.73 4.19
CA MET A 174 24.23 2.25 3.35
C MET A 174 24.25 2.88 1.95
N ALA A 175 23.22 3.65 1.59
CA ALA A 175 23.16 4.35 0.31
C ALA A 175 24.31 5.37 0.16
N LYS A 176 24.86 5.51 -1.05
CA LYS A 176 25.92 6.49 -1.35
C LYS A 176 25.50 7.93 -1.06
N SER A 177 24.25 8.26 -1.33
CA SER A 177 23.67 9.59 -1.09
C SER A 177 23.43 9.89 0.39
N LYS A 178 23.35 8.85 1.24
CA LYS A 178 23.08 8.97 2.69
C LYS A 178 21.96 9.98 3.00
N PRO A 179 20.73 9.74 2.55
CA PRO A 179 19.65 10.66 2.84
C PRO A 179 19.50 10.83 4.36
N ARG A 180 19.23 12.04 4.80
CA ARG A 180 18.97 12.34 6.20
C ARG A 180 17.73 11.58 6.68
N ILE A 181 17.76 11.05 7.90
CA ILE A 181 16.62 10.32 8.51
C ILE A 181 16.10 11.11 9.71
N VAL A 182 14.80 11.38 9.74
CA VAL A 182 14.08 11.89 10.91
C VAL A 182 13.05 10.85 11.34
N GLY A 183 13.32 10.16 12.45
CA GLY A 183 12.44 9.13 12.99
C GLY A 183 11.54 9.69 14.09
N LEU A 184 10.22 9.45 13.96
CA LEU A 184 9.21 9.82 14.95
C LEU A 184 8.66 8.54 15.58
N SER A 185 8.69 8.45 16.89
CA SER A 185 8.30 7.23 17.59
C SER A 185 7.55 7.53 18.90
N ALA A 186 6.66 6.61 19.28
CA ALA A 186 6.27 6.50 20.68
C ALA A 186 7.48 6.07 21.54
N VAL A 187 7.37 6.21 22.84
CA VAL A 187 8.48 5.88 23.75
C VAL A 187 8.70 4.36 23.74
N LEU A 188 9.96 3.96 23.60
CA LEU A 188 10.44 2.57 23.65
C LEU A 188 11.58 2.43 24.66
N GLY A 189 11.76 1.25 25.21
CA GLY A 189 12.93 0.90 26.00
C GLY A 189 14.21 0.86 25.15
N LYS A 190 15.36 1.22 25.70
CA LYS A 190 16.67 1.19 25.02
C LYS A 190 16.75 1.96 23.68
N ALA A 191 16.00 3.06 23.57
CA ALA A 191 15.96 3.92 22.38
C ALA A 191 17.34 4.35 21.86
N HIS A 192 18.35 4.41 22.77
CA HIS A 192 19.73 4.76 22.43
C HIS A 192 20.41 3.77 21.48
N LEU A 193 20.01 2.49 21.49
CA LEU A 193 20.53 1.48 20.56
C LEU A 193 20.13 1.80 19.12
N LEU A 194 18.85 2.18 18.92
CA LEU A 194 18.34 2.55 17.60
C LEU A 194 18.98 3.86 17.11
N ALA A 195 19.13 4.83 18.00
CA ALA A 195 19.80 6.10 17.69
C ALA A 195 21.28 5.89 17.32
N HIS A 196 21.99 5.04 18.05
CA HIS A 196 23.37 4.69 17.76
C HIS A 196 23.49 4.00 16.38
N TRP A 197 22.62 3.02 16.12
CA TRP A 197 22.60 2.32 14.82
C TRP A 197 22.36 3.25 13.64
N LEU A 198 21.40 4.20 13.75
CA LEU A 198 21.08 5.18 12.72
C LEU A 198 22.01 6.41 12.74
N GLU A 199 23.03 6.44 13.59
CA GLU A 199 23.93 7.60 13.75
C GLU A 199 23.14 8.90 13.99
N ALA A 200 22.07 8.81 14.80
CA ALA A 200 21.11 9.88 15.01
C ALA A 200 21.25 10.53 16.39
N LYS A 201 20.98 11.82 16.46
CA LYS A 201 20.70 12.47 17.75
C LYS A 201 19.40 11.95 18.32
N LEU A 202 19.32 11.76 19.63
CA LEU A 202 18.17 11.20 20.32
C LEU A 202 17.50 12.26 21.20
N LEU A 203 16.31 12.73 20.78
CA LEU A 203 15.44 13.56 21.61
C LEU A 203 14.42 12.68 22.31
N VAL A 204 14.51 12.56 23.61
CA VAL A 204 13.51 11.90 24.46
C VAL A 204 12.72 12.95 25.22
N ASP A 205 11.41 12.89 25.09
CA ASP A 205 10.47 13.70 25.87
C ASP A 205 9.34 12.81 26.36
N THR A 206 9.10 12.81 27.66
CA THR A 206 8.04 12.01 28.28
C THR A 206 6.82 12.84 28.67
N GLN A 207 6.88 14.15 28.52
CA GLN A 207 5.79 15.05 28.92
C GLN A 207 4.65 15.04 27.93
N ARG A 208 3.42 15.10 28.43
CA ARG A 208 2.20 15.23 27.61
C ARG A 208 1.63 16.64 27.77
N PRO A 209 1.09 17.25 26.69
CA PRO A 209 0.42 18.55 26.76
C PRO A 209 -0.83 18.54 27.65
N VAL A 210 -1.50 17.38 27.72
CA VAL A 210 -2.69 17.15 28.55
C VAL A 210 -2.37 15.99 29.49
N GLU A 211 -2.70 16.16 30.78
CA GLU A 211 -2.47 15.12 31.79
C GLU A 211 -3.25 13.85 31.46
N LEU A 212 -2.67 12.68 31.75
CA LEU A 212 -3.29 11.38 31.53
C LEU A 212 -3.27 10.56 32.81
N ARG A 213 -4.46 10.22 33.32
CA ARG A 213 -4.65 9.30 34.43
C ARG A 213 -4.64 7.87 33.91
N LYS A 214 -3.54 7.16 34.16
CA LYS A 214 -3.37 5.75 33.79
C LYS A 214 -3.63 4.88 34.98
N GLY A 215 -4.54 3.92 34.90
CA GLY A 215 -4.85 3.13 36.05
C GLY A 215 -5.75 1.93 35.80
N VAL A 216 -6.19 1.33 36.89
CA VAL A 216 -6.99 0.10 36.89
C VAL A 216 -8.27 0.31 37.69
N LEU A 217 -9.37 -0.02 37.08
CA LEU A 217 -10.70 -0.04 37.71
C LEU A 217 -10.96 -1.44 38.25
N CYS A 218 -11.16 -1.54 39.56
CA CYS A 218 -11.46 -2.78 40.23
C CYS A 218 -12.58 -2.55 41.27
N LYS A 219 -13.68 -3.27 41.15
CA LYS A 219 -14.80 -3.22 42.09
C LYS A 219 -15.29 -1.77 42.39
N GLY A 220 -15.50 -0.99 41.33
CA GLY A 220 -15.99 0.38 41.40
C GLY A 220 -14.94 1.45 41.75
N THR A 221 -13.73 1.09 42.13
CA THR A 221 -12.68 2.06 42.42
C THR A 221 -11.63 2.09 41.33
N PHE A 222 -11.46 3.23 40.66
CA PHE A 222 -10.41 3.49 39.66
C PHE A 222 -9.18 4.06 40.36
N LYS A 223 -8.15 3.23 40.58
CA LYS A 223 -6.84 3.66 41.06
C LYS A 223 -5.95 4.03 39.91
N TYR A 224 -5.34 5.21 39.95
CA TYR A 224 -4.54 5.71 38.83
C TYR A 224 -3.27 6.40 39.29
N ARG A 225 -2.33 6.53 38.36
CA ARG A 225 -1.17 7.40 38.42
C ARG A 225 -1.26 8.44 37.31
N GLU A 226 -1.04 9.70 37.68
CA GLU A 226 -0.94 10.79 36.70
C GLU A 226 0.39 10.70 35.93
N HIS A 227 0.34 10.86 34.62
CA HIS A 227 1.49 10.62 33.74
C HIS A 227 2.62 11.65 33.97
N ASN A 228 2.29 12.96 33.99
CA ASN A 228 3.28 14.01 34.13
C ASN A 228 3.73 14.22 35.58
N SER A 229 2.77 14.29 36.49
CA SER A 229 3.07 14.55 37.91
C SER A 229 3.56 13.32 38.67
N GLY A 230 3.22 12.12 38.22
CA GLY A 230 3.45 10.87 38.91
C GLY A 230 2.56 10.67 40.14
N THR A 231 1.62 11.57 40.45
CA THR A 231 0.72 11.54 41.59
C THR A 231 -0.22 10.34 41.53
N LEU A 232 -0.36 9.63 42.62
CA LEU A 232 -1.33 8.55 42.76
C LEU A 232 -2.68 9.13 43.22
N GLY A 233 -3.74 8.62 42.65
CA GLY A 233 -5.11 9.02 42.98
C GLY A 233 -6.11 7.90 42.84
N SER A 234 -7.33 8.16 43.27
CA SER A 234 -8.46 7.27 43.06
C SER A 234 -9.72 8.06 42.72
N GLU A 235 -10.59 7.42 41.95
CA GLU A 235 -11.91 7.96 41.53
C GLU A 235 -12.94 6.85 41.66
N GLU A 236 -14.10 7.18 42.24
CA GLU A 236 -15.18 6.22 42.38
C GLU A 236 -16.08 6.19 41.16
N PHE A 237 -16.35 4.98 40.71
CA PHE A 237 -17.32 4.66 39.66
C PHE A 237 -18.57 4.08 40.30
N ALA A 238 -19.64 3.93 39.55
CA ALA A 238 -20.81 3.23 40.01
C ALA A 238 -20.44 1.82 40.52
N ASP A 239 -21.30 1.29 41.43
CA ASP A 239 -21.06 -0.04 41.98
C ASP A 239 -21.07 -1.08 40.85
N MET A 240 -19.97 -1.78 40.68
CA MET A 240 -19.76 -2.75 39.61
C MET A 240 -20.02 -4.16 40.14
N GLY A 241 -21.11 -4.72 39.70
CA GLY A 241 -21.54 -6.09 40.08
C GLY A 241 -20.97 -7.18 39.22
N GLY A 242 -20.35 -6.81 38.07
CA GLY A 242 -19.82 -7.76 37.10
C GLY A 242 -18.63 -8.56 37.65
N THR A 243 -18.64 -9.86 37.39
CA THR A 243 -17.54 -10.79 37.71
C THR A 243 -16.74 -11.19 36.49
N GLU A 244 -17.33 -11.03 35.31
CA GLU A 244 -16.66 -11.31 34.05
C GLU A 244 -16.08 -10.02 33.47
N ARG A 245 -14.91 -10.13 32.84
CA ARG A 245 -14.19 -9.00 32.24
C ARG A 245 -15.01 -8.22 31.25
N GLN A 246 -15.78 -8.90 30.41
CA GLN A 246 -16.66 -8.26 29.44
C GLN A 246 -17.72 -7.40 30.11
N GLU A 247 -18.32 -7.89 31.18
CA GLU A 247 -19.31 -7.14 31.95
C GLU A 247 -18.72 -5.88 32.57
N LEU A 248 -17.52 -5.99 33.18
CA LEU A 248 -16.81 -4.84 33.75
C LEU A 248 -16.49 -3.76 32.70
N LEU A 249 -16.18 -4.15 31.44
CA LEU A 249 -15.98 -3.20 30.34
C LEU A 249 -17.28 -2.46 30.01
N LEU A 250 -18.40 -3.18 29.97
CA LEU A 250 -19.72 -2.62 29.68
C LEU A 250 -20.15 -1.65 30.79
N GLU A 251 -20.04 -2.04 32.06
CA GLU A 251 -20.39 -1.21 33.23
C GLU A 251 -19.53 0.08 33.27
N ALA A 252 -18.22 -0.03 33.00
CA ALA A 252 -17.33 1.12 32.93
C ALA A 252 -17.69 2.08 31.79
N ALA A 253 -18.03 1.54 30.61
CA ALA A 253 -18.42 2.35 29.46
C ALA A 253 -19.78 3.00 29.68
N GLU A 254 -20.72 2.31 30.31
CA GLU A 254 -22.07 2.81 30.63
C GLU A 254 -22.03 3.95 31.64
N ASP A 255 -21.23 3.80 32.70
CA ASP A 255 -21.07 4.86 33.73
C ASP A 255 -20.48 6.13 33.13
N LEU A 256 -19.41 6.01 32.35
CA LEU A 256 -18.77 7.17 31.68
C LEU A 256 -19.72 7.84 30.65
N ALA A 257 -20.42 7.05 29.88
CA ALA A 257 -21.40 7.56 28.89
C ALA A 257 -22.59 8.24 29.60
N GLY A 258 -23.03 7.69 30.74
CA GLY A 258 -24.06 8.27 31.62
C GLY A 258 -23.66 9.63 32.22
N ARG A 259 -22.34 9.85 32.45
CA ARG A 259 -21.76 11.15 32.82
C ARG A 259 -21.68 12.13 31.64
N GLY A 260 -22.15 11.76 30.45
CA GLY A 260 -22.09 12.55 29.22
C GLY A 260 -20.72 12.57 28.56
N GLU A 261 -19.79 11.70 28.97
CA GLU A 261 -18.45 11.63 28.45
C GLU A 261 -18.34 10.61 27.30
N GLN A 262 -17.49 10.90 26.31
CA GLN A 262 -17.23 10.02 25.20
C GLN A 262 -16.21 8.94 25.59
N VAL A 263 -16.41 7.70 25.13
CA VAL A 263 -15.61 6.53 25.52
C VAL A 263 -15.19 5.72 24.29
N LEU A 264 -13.91 5.39 24.23
CA LEU A 264 -13.34 4.41 23.30
C LEU A 264 -12.95 3.16 24.09
N VAL A 265 -13.53 2.01 23.72
CA VAL A 265 -13.30 0.73 24.40
C VAL A 265 -12.51 -0.19 23.50
N PHE A 266 -11.34 -0.64 23.95
CA PHE A 266 -10.51 -1.61 23.25
C PHE A 266 -10.73 -3.03 23.78
N VAL A 267 -11.06 -3.94 22.86
CA VAL A 267 -11.28 -5.37 23.14
C VAL A 267 -10.39 -6.25 22.27
N SER A 268 -10.13 -7.47 22.71
CA SER A 268 -9.16 -8.39 22.11
C SER A 268 -9.62 -9.04 20.80
N ALA A 269 -10.94 -9.14 20.54
CA ALA A 269 -11.47 -9.83 19.38
C ALA A 269 -12.54 -9.00 18.64
N ARG A 270 -12.59 -9.17 17.31
CA ARG A 270 -13.58 -8.50 16.45
C ARG A 270 -15.01 -8.86 16.84
N ALA A 271 -15.31 -10.13 17.07
CA ALA A 271 -16.63 -10.57 17.51
C ALA A 271 -17.05 -9.92 18.84
N THR A 272 -16.10 -9.70 19.74
CA THR A 272 -16.34 -9.03 21.03
C THR A 272 -16.73 -7.56 20.82
N THR A 273 -16.20 -6.86 19.81
CA THR A 273 -16.59 -5.46 19.53
C THR A 273 -18.09 -5.37 19.21
N VAL A 274 -18.57 -6.30 18.38
CA VAL A 274 -19.98 -6.35 17.95
C VAL A 274 -20.89 -6.75 19.11
N LEU A 275 -20.49 -7.79 19.85
CA LEU A 275 -21.27 -8.30 20.98
C LEU A 275 -21.43 -7.24 22.07
N CYS A 276 -20.32 -6.59 22.48
CA CYS A 276 -20.37 -5.53 23.48
C CYS A 276 -21.20 -4.33 23.02
N ALA A 277 -21.08 -3.92 21.74
CA ALA A 277 -21.86 -2.82 21.20
C ALA A 277 -23.37 -3.11 21.24
N ARG A 278 -23.79 -4.33 20.88
CA ARG A 278 -25.20 -4.74 20.96
C ARG A 278 -25.71 -4.80 22.40
N ILE A 279 -24.98 -5.49 23.29
CA ILE A 279 -25.39 -5.61 24.70
C ILE A 279 -25.52 -4.23 25.33
N LEU A 280 -24.58 -3.33 25.10
CA LEU A 280 -24.66 -1.99 25.67
C LEU A 280 -25.79 -1.16 25.03
N ALA A 281 -26.06 -1.32 23.73
CA ALA A 281 -27.15 -0.63 23.05
C ALA A 281 -28.53 -1.02 23.61
N ASP A 282 -28.71 -2.28 23.99
CA ASP A 282 -29.92 -2.77 24.63
C ASP A 282 -30.12 -2.25 26.06
N ARG A 283 -29.03 -1.96 26.77
CA ARG A 283 -29.03 -1.48 28.16
C ARG A 283 -29.09 0.04 28.28
N ALA A 284 -28.26 0.72 27.49
CA ALA A 284 -28.05 2.16 27.62
C ALA A 284 -29.21 2.96 27.04
N ARG A 285 -29.69 3.94 27.81
CA ARG A 285 -30.75 4.88 27.40
C ARG A 285 -30.15 6.13 26.73
N LEU A 286 -29.34 5.92 25.68
CA LEU A 286 -28.73 6.98 24.90
C LEU A 286 -29.59 7.31 23.66
N PRO A 287 -29.50 8.54 23.11
CA PRO A 287 -30.32 8.94 21.94
C PRO A 287 -29.96 8.17 20.68
N MET A 288 -30.96 7.93 19.84
CA MET A 288 -30.76 7.33 18.51
C MET A 288 -30.08 8.31 17.55
N LEU A 289 -29.09 7.83 16.79
CA LEU A 289 -28.41 8.60 15.74
C LEU A 289 -29.10 8.42 14.38
N LYS A 290 -30.21 9.16 14.18
CA LYS A 290 -31.02 9.04 12.95
C LYS A 290 -30.20 9.33 11.68
N SER A 291 -29.38 10.40 11.68
CA SER A 291 -28.57 10.79 10.53
C SER A 291 -27.56 9.72 10.12
N ALA A 292 -26.89 9.09 11.10
CA ALA A 292 -25.95 8.00 10.84
C ALA A 292 -26.65 6.75 10.31
N ILE A 293 -27.85 6.44 10.84
CA ILE A 293 -28.64 5.29 10.37
C ILE A 293 -29.14 5.52 8.94
N GLU A 294 -29.65 6.69 8.61
CA GLU A 294 -30.09 7.03 7.26
C GLU A 294 -28.95 6.91 6.24
N GLU A 295 -27.77 7.40 6.59
CA GLU A 295 -26.58 7.27 5.73
C GLU A 295 -26.09 5.81 5.62
N LEU A 296 -26.20 5.03 6.71
CA LEU A 296 -25.85 3.62 6.73
C LEU A 296 -26.82 2.80 5.86
N ASP A 297 -28.10 3.15 5.87
CA ASP A 297 -29.15 2.47 5.11
C ASP A 297 -29.01 2.63 3.58
N GLU A 298 -28.23 3.61 3.13
CA GLU A 298 -27.84 3.75 1.72
C GLU A 298 -26.76 2.75 1.27
N GLN A 299 -26.06 2.06 2.18
CA GLN A 299 -24.96 1.16 1.88
C GLN A 299 -25.43 -0.27 1.57
N GLU A 300 -24.50 -1.11 1.08
CA GLU A 300 -24.76 -2.51 0.77
C GLU A 300 -25.18 -3.30 2.02
N GLU A 301 -26.18 -4.16 1.90
CA GLU A 301 -26.65 -4.97 3.02
C GLU A 301 -25.67 -6.06 3.41
N THR A 302 -25.12 -5.96 4.64
CA THR A 302 -24.19 -6.90 5.26
C THR A 302 -24.62 -7.20 6.69
N HIS A 303 -24.15 -8.29 7.26
CA HIS A 303 -24.37 -8.57 8.69
C HIS A 303 -23.73 -7.50 9.59
N ALA A 304 -22.57 -6.95 9.16
CA ALA A 304 -21.91 -5.85 9.86
C ALA A 304 -22.78 -4.58 9.89
N ARG A 305 -23.39 -4.23 8.74
CA ARG A 305 -24.32 -3.09 8.64
C ARG A 305 -25.53 -3.25 9.57
N GLU A 306 -26.13 -4.43 9.59
CA GLU A 306 -27.29 -4.70 10.47
C GLU A 306 -26.90 -4.53 11.94
N ALA A 307 -25.78 -5.14 12.36
CA ALA A 307 -25.29 -4.99 13.73
C ALA A 307 -24.94 -3.54 14.08
N LEU A 308 -24.38 -2.78 13.14
CA LEU A 308 -24.05 -1.37 13.35
C LEU A 308 -25.32 -0.52 13.46
N ARG A 309 -26.32 -0.80 12.64
CA ARG A 309 -27.62 -0.13 12.71
C ARG A 309 -28.31 -0.33 14.06
N GLU A 310 -28.27 -1.56 14.58
CA GLU A 310 -28.79 -1.87 15.91
C GLU A 310 -28.08 -1.06 17.00
N SER A 311 -26.76 -1.02 17.00
CA SER A 311 -25.99 -0.29 18.03
C SER A 311 -26.12 1.24 17.91
N LEU A 312 -26.25 1.80 16.71
CA LEU A 312 -26.47 3.24 16.48
C LEU A 312 -27.85 3.72 16.98
N SER A 313 -28.79 2.80 17.25
CA SER A 313 -30.07 3.15 17.90
C SER A 313 -29.88 3.75 19.30
N SER A 314 -28.71 3.58 19.90
CA SER A 314 -28.34 4.09 21.23
C SER A 314 -27.02 4.86 21.22
N SER A 315 -26.64 5.55 20.13
CA SER A 315 -25.39 6.30 20.00
C SER A 315 -24.13 5.47 20.31
N ILE A 316 -24.20 4.16 20.10
CA ILE A 316 -23.12 3.21 20.30
C ILE A 316 -22.70 2.65 18.94
N ALA A 317 -21.41 2.41 18.76
CA ALA A 317 -20.90 1.80 17.55
C ALA A 317 -19.75 0.84 17.85
N PHE A 318 -19.37 0.08 16.83
CA PHE A 318 -18.13 -0.69 16.84
C PHE A 318 -17.29 -0.36 15.62
N HIS A 319 -15.99 -0.61 15.73
CA HIS A 319 -15.03 -0.39 14.67
C HIS A 319 -14.02 -1.55 14.63
N ASN A 320 -14.07 -2.32 13.55
CA ASN A 320 -13.15 -3.42 13.30
C ASN A 320 -12.94 -3.64 11.80
N SER A 321 -12.12 -4.61 11.40
CA SER A 321 -11.83 -4.90 9.99
C SER A 321 -12.96 -5.56 9.22
N ASP A 322 -14.06 -5.92 9.87
CA ASP A 322 -15.23 -6.53 9.22
C ASP A 322 -16.20 -5.47 8.65
N LEU A 323 -16.07 -4.22 9.09
CA LEU A 323 -16.72 -3.07 8.47
C LEU A 323 -16.13 -2.75 7.10
N SER A 324 -16.96 -2.32 6.17
CA SER A 324 -16.53 -1.73 4.90
C SER A 324 -15.77 -0.43 5.13
N ARG A 325 -15.10 0.08 4.08
CA ARG A 325 -14.44 1.39 4.14
C ARG A 325 -15.43 2.52 4.42
N GLU A 326 -16.61 2.42 3.83
CA GLU A 326 -17.69 3.37 3.96
C GLU A 326 -18.26 3.38 5.38
N GLU A 327 -18.55 2.19 5.94
CA GLU A 327 -19.04 2.03 7.31
C GLU A 327 -18.01 2.55 8.33
N ARG A 328 -16.73 2.24 8.14
CA ARG A 328 -15.67 2.78 9.00
C ARG A 328 -15.60 4.30 8.95
N ALA A 329 -15.62 4.89 7.75
CA ALA A 329 -15.59 6.33 7.58
C ALA A 329 -16.82 7.03 8.21
N LEU A 330 -17.99 6.39 8.15
CA LEU A 330 -19.20 6.85 8.83
C LEU A 330 -19.02 6.87 10.35
N VAL A 331 -18.60 5.73 10.93
CA VAL A 331 -18.36 5.60 12.37
C VAL A 331 -17.33 6.62 12.86
N GLU A 332 -16.21 6.75 12.14
CA GLU A 332 -15.15 7.69 12.48
C GLU A 332 -15.60 9.15 12.47
N ARG A 333 -16.40 9.55 11.49
CA ARG A 333 -16.93 10.90 11.38
C ARG A 333 -17.89 11.22 12.52
N HIS A 334 -18.86 10.35 12.80
CA HIS A 334 -19.85 10.54 13.87
C HIS A 334 -19.22 10.39 15.27
N PHE A 335 -18.12 9.65 15.40
CA PHE A 335 -17.36 9.61 16.65
C PHE A 335 -16.56 10.90 16.85
N ARG A 336 -15.91 11.45 15.79
CA ARG A 336 -15.20 12.73 15.88
C ARG A 336 -16.14 13.92 16.19
N SER A 337 -17.37 13.91 15.69
CA SER A 337 -18.37 14.93 16.01
C SER A 337 -18.93 14.81 17.44
N GLY A 338 -18.63 13.72 18.16
CA GLY A 338 -19.13 13.46 19.49
C GLY A 338 -20.56 12.89 19.54
N GLU A 339 -21.15 12.58 18.39
CA GLU A 339 -22.51 12.01 18.29
C GLU A 339 -22.53 10.55 18.74
N ILE A 340 -21.51 9.74 18.35
CA ILE A 340 -21.29 8.41 18.92
C ILE A 340 -20.65 8.60 20.30
N ARG A 341 -21.31 8.08 21.34
CA ARG A 341 -20.87 8.18 22.72
C ARG A 341 -19.91 7.08 23.14
N VAL A 342 -20.17 5.85 22.71
CA VAL A 342 -19.31 4.70 23.00
C VAL A 342 -18.92 4.02 21.70
N LEU A 343 -17.61 3.79 21.53
CA LEU A 343 -17.04 3.09 20.39
C LEU A 343 -16.26 1.87 20.85
N PHE A 344 -16.69 0.66 20.51
CA PHE A 344 -15.93 -0.57 20.73
C PHE A 344 -15.01 -0.84 19.56
N SER A 345 -13.73 -1.08 19.82
CA SER A 345 -12.76 -1.32 18.77
C SER A 345 -11.72 -2.39 19.11
N THR A 346 -11.08 -2.94 18.09
CA THR A 346 -9.87 -3.75 18.24
C THR A 346 -8.63 -2.85 18.29
N SER A 347 -7.48 -3.42 18.70
CA SER A 347 -6.20 -2.72 18.78
C SER A 347 -5.73 -2.08 17.46
N THR A 348 -6.27 -2.54 16.31
CA THR A 348 -5.94 -1.99 14.98
C THR A 348 -6.32 -0.50 14.85
N LEU A 349 -7.33 -0.03 15.55
CA LEU A 349 -7.69 1.39 15.60
C LEU A 349 -6.65 2.24 16.35
N ALA A 350 -5.92 1.62 17.27
CA ALA A 350 -4.86 2.32 18.02
C ALA A 350 -3.68 2.73 17.13
N MET A 351 -3.46 2.06 16.01
CA MET A 351 -2.41 2.38 15.05
C MET A 351 -2.99 3.17 13.86
N GLY A 352 -2.51 4.38 13.65
CA GLY A 352 -2.70 5.13 12.41
C GLY A 352 -3.89 6.09 12.31
N MET A 353 -4.93 5.99 13.13
CA MET A 353 -6.08 6.91 13.03
C MET A 353 -6.14 7.93 14.16
N ASN A 354 -6.48 9.17 13.81
CA ASN A 354 -6.61 10.25 14.77
C ASN A 354 -8.05 10.35 15.29
N LEU A 355 -8.39 9.49 16.28
CA LEU A 355 -9.67 9.54 17.01
C LEU A 355 -9.41 9.92 18.48
N PRO A 356 -9.36 11.22 18.76
CA PRO A 356 -9.14 11.68 20.13
C PRO A 356 -10.39 11.54 20.96
N VAL A 357 -10.23 11.17 22.23
CA VAL A 357 -11.33 10.93 23.17
C VAL A 357 -10.90 11.33 24.59
N LYS A 358 -11.85 11.56 25.50
CA LYS A 358 -11.53 11.81 26.91
C LYS A 358 -11.14 10.52 27.64
N ASN A 359 -11.88 9.43 27.40
CA ASN A 359 -11.77 8.18 28.13
C ASN A 359 -11.47 7.01 27.21
N VAL A 360 -10.46 6.23 27.54
CA VAL A 360 -10.14 4.95 26.92
C VAL A 360 -10.30 3.85 27.96
N VAL A 361 -11.10 2.83 27.67
CA VAL A 361 -11.26 1.63 28.49
C VAL A 361 -10.62 0.45 27.75
N ILE A 362 -9.83 -0.34 28.42
CA ILE A 362 -8.99 -1.36 27.77
C ILE A 362 -9.18 -2.71 28.49
N GLU A 363 -9.44 -3.77 27.72
CA GLU A 363 -9.60 -5.14 28.23
C GLU A 363 -8.34 -5.68 28.93
N GLY A 364 -7.15 -5.21 28.57
CA GLY A 364 -5.88 -5.60 29.18
C GLY A 364 -5.30 -6.93 28.68
N LYS A 365 -6.04 -7.66 27.86
CA LYS A 365 -5.64 -8.96 27.30
C LYS A 365 -5.66 -8.94 25.77
N LYS A 366 -4.84 -9.79 25.15
CA LYS A 366 -4.82 -10.06 23.71
C LYS A 366 -4.75 -11.55 23.42
N TRP A 367 -5.23 -11.94 22.26
CA TRP A 367 -5.01 -13.28 21.74
C TRP A 367 -3.56 -13.43 21.28
N HIS A 368 -2.91 -14.48 21.81
CA HIS A 368 -1.55 -14.84 21.46
C HIS A 368 -1.48 -16.30 21.08
N TYR A 369 -0.68 -16.63 20.03
CA TYR A 369 -0.39 -18.02 19.66
C TYR A 369 0.86 -18.49 20.38
N PHE A 370 0.67 -19.41 21.31
CA PHE A 370 1.77 -20.01 22.08
C PHE A 370 2.42 -21.13 21.28
N LYS A 371 3.44 -20.81 20.47
CA LYS A 371 4.20 -21.78 19.62
C LYS A 371 4.59 -23.05 20.38
N ARG A 372 5.02 -22.92 21.64
CA ARG A 372 5.45 -24.05 22.49
C ARG A 372 4.32 -25.05 22.78
N TYR A 373 3.06 -24.59 22.78
CA TYR A 373 1.88 -25.41 23.12
C TYR A 373 0.95 -25.61 21.95
N ASP A 374 1.31 -25.10 20.77
CA ASP A 374 0.51 -25.15 19.54
C ASP A 374 -0.95 -24.74 19.78
N ARG A 375 -1.16 -23.66 20.52
CA ARG A 375 -2.50 -23.18 20.87
C ARG A 375 -2.60 -21.65 20.97
N TRP A 376 -3.77 -21.17 20.66
CA TRP A 376 -4.17 -19.81 20.95
C TRP A 376 -4.63 -19.65 22.41
N GLY A 377 -4.30 -18.54 23.02
CA GLY A 377 -4.76 -18.20 24.37
C GLY A 377 -4.70 -16.70 24.60
N LEU A 378 -5.34 -16.25 25.69
CA LEU A 378 -5.29 -14.85 26.10
C LEU A 378 -4.06 -14.62 26.95
N ASP A 379 -3.27 -13.61 26.61
CA ASP A 379 -2.13 -13.14 27.37
C ASP A 379 -2.24 -11.66 27.68
N ASP A 380 -1.46 -11.16 28.60
CA ASP A 380 -1.38 -9.74 28.90
C ASP A 380 -0.78 -9.01 27.70
N MET A 381 -1.37 -7.87 27.34
CA MET A 381 -0.80 -7.05 26.29
C MET A 381 0.57 -6.49 26.68
N SER A 382 1.37 -6.10 25.70
CA SER A 382 2.61 -5.39 25.95
C SER A 382 2.34 -3.97 26.45
N ARG A 383 3.32 -3.36 27.14
CA ARG A 383 3.20 -1.98 27.56
C ARG A 383 3.16 -1.03 26.35
N SER A 384 3.90 -1.34 25.31
CA SER A 384 3.89 -0.55 24.07
C SER A 384 2.51 -0.54 23.41
N GLU A 385 1.80 -1.68 23.39
CA GLU A 385 0.41 -1.74 22.92
C GLU A 385 -0.54 -0.93 23.80
N TYR A 386 -0.39 -1.05 25.12
CA TYR A 386 -1.15 -0.24 26.08
C TYR A 386 -0.91 1.26 25.87
N GLU A 387 0.33 1.71 25.70
CA GLU A 387 0.65 3.12 25.45
C GLU A 387 0.04 3.65 24.13
N ASN A 388 0.02 2.83 23.09
CA ASN A 388 -0.62 3.19 21.81
C ASN A 388 -2.14 3.39 21.97
N MET A 389 -2.80 2.55 22.74
CA MET A 389 -4.23 2.67 23.05
C MET A 389 -4.50 3.84 24.01
N SER A 390 -3.77 3.90 25.13
CA SER A 390 -3.90 4.94 26.15
C SER A 390 -3.61 6.33 25.59
N GLY A 391 -2.73 6.41 24.60
CA GLY A 391 -2.40 7.63 23.88
C GLY A 391 -3.56 8.28 23.13
N ARG A 392 -4.68 7.58 22.94
CA ARG A 392 -5.90 8.14 22.36
C ARG A 392 -6.67 9.00 23.37
N ALA A 393 -6.45 8.82 24.66
CA ALA A 393 -7.08 9.60 25.71
C ALA A 393 -6.39 10.95 25.94
N GLY A 394 -7.15 11.99 26.28
CA GLY A 394 -6.63 13.28 26.71
C GLY A 394 -5.84 14.02 25.64
N ARG A 395 -6.38 14.24 24.44
CA ARG A 395 -5.73 15.02 23.39
C ARG A 395 -5.99 16.51 23.50
N LEU A 396 -5.00 17.29 23.07
CA LEU A 396 -5.04 18.75 23.03
C LEU A 396 -6.28 19.23 22.24
N GLY A 397 -7.03 20.15 22.82
CA GLY A 397 -8.24 20.73 22.21
C GLY A 397 -9.56 20.03 22.59
N LEU A 398 -9.52 18.83 23.16
CA LEU A 398 -10.74 18.06 23.55
C LEU A 398 -10.89 17.86 25.05
N ALA A 399 -9.81 17.65 25.77
CA ALA A 399 -9.82 17.60 27.22
C ALA A 399 -9.08 18.82 27.78
N LYS A 400 -9.74 19.61 28.63
CA LYS A 400 -9.13 20.81 29.20
C LYS A 400 -8.21 20.49 30.39
N GLU A 401 -8.48 19.41 31.11
CA GLU A 401 -7.79 19.08 32.37
C GLU A 401 -7.01 17.76 32.27
N TYR A 402 -7.68 16.65 31.99
CA TYR A 402 -7.08 15.32 31.90
C TYR A 402 -7.87 14.35 31.03
N GLY A 403 -7.19 13.29 30.59
CA GLY A 403 -7.81 12.09 30.00
C GLY A 403 -7.68 10.90 30.94
N ARG A 404 -8.49 9.85 30.73
CA ARG A 404 -8.41 8.58 31.47
C ARG A 404 -8.05 7.42 30.54
N SER A 405 -7.11 6.57 31.00
CA SER A 405 -6.82 5.26 30.43
C SER A 405 -7.08 4.21 31.50
N ILE A 406 -8.13 3.43 31.33
CA ILE A 406 -8.71 2.56 32.34
C ILE A 406 -8.59 1.10 31.89
N LEU A 407 -7.79 0.32 32.60
CA LEU A 407 -7.82 -1.14 32.55
C LEU A 407 -8.88 -1.66 33.50
N VAL A 408 -9.58 -2.74 33.17
CA VAL A 408 -10.63 -3.30 34.02
C VAL A 408 -10.32 -4.72 34.48
N THR A 409 -10.51 -5.01 35.78
CA THR A 409 -10.35 -6.35 36.36
C THR A 409 -11.22 -6.52 37.62
N ASP A 410 -11.61 -7.76 37.89
CA ASP A 410 -12.29 -8.15 39.13
C ASP A 410 -11.32 -8.51 40.27
N SER A 411 -10.08 -8.76 39.94
CA SER A 411 -9.03 -9.20 40.85
C SER A 411 -8.21 -8.03 41.42
N ARG A 412 -8.24 -7.80 42.73
CA ARG A 412 -7.39 -6.81 43.38
C ARG A 412 -5.90 -7.07 43.16
N PHE A 413 -5.48 -8.33 43.19
CA PHE A 413 -4.08 -8.71 42.95
C PHE A 413 -3.67 -8.32 41.51
N GLN A 414 -4.49 -8.63 40.54
CA GLN A 414 -4.20 -8.24 39.14
C GLN A 414 -4.21 -6.72 38.97
N ALA A 415 -5.09 -6.01 39.69
CA ALA A 415 -5.15 -4.55 39.63
C ALA A 415 -3.82 -3.92 40.11
N ASP A 416 -3.24 -4.41 41.21
CA ASP A 416 -1.98 -3.91 41.69
C ASP A 416 -0.81 -4.25 40.76
N VAL A 417 -0.76 -5.47 40.20
CA VAL A 417 0.22 -5.88 39.17
C VAL A 417 0.12 -5.03 37.90
N TRP A 418 -1.09 -4.81 37.41
CA TRP A 418 -1.29 -4.00 36.21
C TRP A 418 -1.02 -2.52 36.42
N LEU A 419 -1.34 -1.98 37.60
CA LEU A 419 -1.01 -0.60 37.94
C LEU A 419 0.50 -0.39 37.89
N GLU A 420 1.27 -1.31 38.48
CA GLU A 420 2.73 -1.28 38.46
C GLU A 420 3.26 -1.45 37.00
N LYS A 421 2.82 -2.48 36.28
CA LYS A 421 3.27 -2.78 34.91
C LYS A 421 3.00 -1.64 33.95
N TYR A 422 1.76 -1.12 33.92
CA TYR A 422 1.31 -0.21 32.86
C TYR A 422 1.40 1.27 33.24
N ALA A 423 1.29 1.63 34.50
CA ALA A 423 1.37 3.02 34.95
C ALA A 423 2.77 3.45 35.40
N ALA A 424 3.60 2.52 35.92
CA ALA A 424 4.91 2.84 36.49
C ALA A 424 6.09 2.06 35.88
N GLY A 425 5.87 0.87 35.28
CA GLY A 425 6.92 -0.02 34.81
C GLY A 425 7.80 0.55 33.68
N ASP A 426 8.83 -0.17 33.29
CA ASP A 426 9.68 0.17 32.15
C ASP A 426 9.07 -0.30 30.81
N PHE A 427 9.45 0.34 29.72
CA PHE A 427 9.09 -0.10 28.39
C PHE A 427 9.85 -1.37 28.01
N GLU A 428 9.21 -2.23 27.22
CA GLU A 428 9.88 -3.39 26.64
C GLU A 428 11.10 -2.94 25.84
N GLU A 429 12.14 -3.77 25.89
CA GLU A 429 13.34 -3.54 25.09
C GLU A 429 13.00 -3.66 23.60
N ILE A 430 13.70 -2.90 22.79
CA ILE A 430 13.63 -3.04 21.33
C ILE A 430 14.24 -4.39 20.97
N VAL A 431 13.41 -5.29 20.47
CA VAL A 431 13.83 -6.58 19.94
C VAL A 431 13.87 -6.48 18.43
N PRO A 432 15.03 -6.69 17.81
CA PRO A 432 15.13 -6.70 16.35
C PRO A 432 14.43 -7.92 15.78
N THR A 433 13.64 -7.74 14.73
CA THR A 433 12.77 -8.76 14.14
C THR A 433 13.26 -9.30 12.79
N LEU A 434 14.30 -8.71 12.19
CA LEU A 434 14.85 -9.16 10.90
C LEU A 434 15.38 -10.61 10.96
N ALA A 435 15.77 -11.08 12.15
CA ALA A 435 16.22 -12.46 12.36
C ALA A 435 15.12 -13.52 12.13
N GLU A 436 13.87 -13.14 12.21
CA GLU A 436 12.72 -14.02 11.98
C GLU A 436 12.30 -14.09 10.49
N ALA A 437 12.82 -13.17 9.65
CA ALA A 437 12.56 -13.18 8.22
C ALA A 437 13.36 -14.28 7.49
N PRO A 438 12.82 -14.92 6.45
CA PRO A 438 13.56 -15.85 5.61
C PRO A 438 14.78 -15.16 4.99
N LEU A 439 15.98 -15.73 5.17
CA LEU A 439 17.22 -15.12 4.66
C LEU A 439 17.23 -15.05 3.13
N GLU A 440 16.63 -16.02 2.45
CA GLU A 440 16.48 -16.04 1.00
C GLU A 440 15.69 -14.84 0.47
N ASP A 441 14.68 -14.38 1.18
CA ASP A 441 13.92 -13.16 0.82
C ASP A 441 14.80 -11.92 0.94
N LEU A 442 15.62 -11.83 1.99
CA LEU A 442 16.58 -10.74 2.19
C LEU A 442 17.66 -10.72 1.11
N VAL A 443 18.18 -11.91 0.73
CA VAL A 443 19.17 -12.07 -0.34
C VAL A 443 18.61 -11.54 -1.67
N ILE A 444 17.41 -11.97 -2.05
CA ILE A 444 16.78 -11.56 -3.31
C ILE A 444 16.47 -10.04 -3.31
N ASP A 445 16.00 -9.49 -2.21
CA ASP A 445 15.73 -8.06 -2.07
C ASP A 445 17.02 -7.22 -2.21
N LEU A 446 18.14 -7.63 -1.58
CA LEU A 446 19.43 -6.93 -1.66
C LEU A 446 20.05 -7.03 -3.06
N LEU A 447 19.96 -8.19 -3.70
CA LEU A 447 20.41 -8.37 -5.10
C LEU A 447 19.58 -7.50 -6.06
N ALA A 448 18.26 -7.53 -5.93
CA ALA A 448 17.33 -6.81 -6.80
C ALA A 448 17.45 -5.28 -6.67
N SER A 449 17.77 -4.78 -5.47
CA SER A 449 18.01 -3.35 -5.24
C SER A 449 19.42 -2.90 -5.63
N GLY A 450 20.29 -3.83 -6.08
CA GLY A 450 21.67 -3.52 -6.46
C GLY A 450 22.57 -3.12 -5.28
N MET A 451 22.13 -3.40 -4.04
CA MET A 451 22.89 -3.07 -2.84
C MET A 451 24.01 -4.08 -2.55
N ALA A 452 23.93 -5.28 -3.10
CA ALA A 452 24.93 -6.32 -2.99
C ALA A 452 24.99 -7.15 -4.28
N GLY A 453 26.13 -7.74 -4.60
CA GLY A 453 26.37 -8.58 -5.77
C GLY A 453 27.40 -9.68 -5.50
N SER A 454 27.81 -9.88 -4.25
CA SER A 454 28.67 -10.95 -3.80
C SER A 454 28.29 -11.42 -2.40
N ASP A 455 28.76 -12.60 -2.01
CA ASP A 455 28.50 -13.20 -0.70
C ASP A 455 29.00 -12.28 0.43
N ASP A 456 30.17 -11.66 0.25
CA ASP A 456 30.75 -10.74 1.23
C ASP A 456 29.92 -9.45 1.34
N GLU A 457 29.49 -8.86 0.23
CA GLU A 457 28.63 -7.67 0.21
C GLU A 457 27.27 -7.96 0.89
N LEU A 458 26.67 -9.12 0.62
CA LEU A 458 25.43 -9.57 1.29
C LEU A 458 25.62 -9.69 2.80
N ARG A 459 26.70 -10.36 3.23
CA ARG A 459 27.02 -10.49 4.65
C ARG A 459 27.22 -9.14 5.32
N ASP A 460 27.97 -8.24 4.69
CA ASP A 460 28.27 -6.92 5.24
C ASP A 460 27.01 -6.06 5.36
N MET A 461 26.11 -6.12 4.37
CA MET A 461 24.79 -5.48 4.44
C MET A 461 23.94 -6.01 5.60
N LEU A 462 23.84 -7.31 5.76
CA LEU A 462 23.07 -7.95 6.83
C LEU A 462 23.67 -7.62 8.21
N LEU A 463 25.01 -7.63 8.36
CA LEU A 463 25.69 -7.23 9.61
C LEU A 463 25.54 -5.72 9.91
N SER A 464 25.32 -4.88 8.89
CA SER A 464 25.07 -3.45 9.05
C SER A 464 23.64 -3.11 9.47
N SER A 465 22.72 -4.10 9.46
CA SER A 465 21.36 -3.95 9.94
C SER A 465 21.30 -3.76 11.46
N PHE A 466 20.15 -3.36 11.99
CA PHE A 466 19.95 -3.26 13.43
C PHE A 466 20.06 -4.64 14.10
N THR A 467 19.44 -5.66 13.52
CA THR A 467 19.59 -7.06 13.93
C THR A 467 21.04 -7.52 13.87
N GLY A 468 21.74 -7.19 12.76
CA GLY A 468 23.14 -7.52 12.58
C GLY A 468 24.02 -6.98 13.68
N THR A 469 23.86 -5.70 14.03
CA THR A 469 24.69 -5.02 15.04
C THR A 469 24.32 -5.37 16.48
N THR A 470 23.06 -5.68 16.78
CA THR A 470 22.59 -5.87 18.15
C THR A 470 22.34 -7.34 18.53
N SER A 471 22.13 -8.23 17.56
CA SER A 471 21.80 -9.63 17.81
C SER A 471 22.80 -10.58 17.15
N TRP A 472 22.95 -10.56 15.83
CA TRP A 472 23.80 -11.52 15.11
C TRP A 472 25.27 -11.40 15.48
N ALA A 473 25.81 -10.19 15.54
CA ALA A 473 27.19 -9.97 15.95
C ALA A 473 27.52 -10.45 17.37
N LEU A 474 26.51 -10.52 18.26
CA LEU A 474 26.67 -10.93 19.65
C LEU A 474 26.36 -12.40 19.91
N LYS A 475 25.40 -12.99 19.17
CA LYS A 475 24.83 -14.32 19.47
C LYS A 475 25.23 -15.40 18.46
N MET A 476 25.80 -15.02 17.32
CA MET A 476 26.09 -15.93 16.22
C MET A 476 27.57 -15.85 15.83
N SER A 477 28.23 -16.95 15.59
CA SER A 477 29.58 -16.96 15.05
C SER A 477 29.56 -16.54 13.57
N LYS A 478 30.70 -16.03 13.09
CA LYS A 478 30.82 -15.67 11.68
C LYS A 478 30.58 -16.87 10.75
N ASP A 479 30.98 -18.05 11.17
CA ASP A 479 30.83 -19.29 10.41
C ASP A 479 29.37 -19.74 10.37
N GLU A 480 28.62 -19.62 11.45
CA GLU A 480 27.18 -19.92 11.49
C GLU A 480 26.37 -18.99 10.56
N LEU A 481 26.66 -17.67 10.60
CA LEU A 481 26.00 -16.73 9.70
C LEU A 481 26.34 -17.04 8.24
N LYS A 482 27.60 -17.36 7.97
CA LYS A 482 28.06 -17.75 6.63
C LYS A 482 27.31 -18.99 6.15
N GLU A 483 27.24 -20.04 6.95
CA GLU A 483 26.55 -21.29 6.58
C GLU A 483 25.05 -21.05 6.27
N LYS A 484 24.38 -20.22 7.08
CA LYS A 484 22.97 -19.86 6.85
C LYS A 484 22.81 -19.06 5.55
N LEU A 485 23.71 -18.12 5.29
CA LEU A 485 23.69 -17.30 4.09
C LEU A 485 23.98 -18.15 2.84
N ASP A 486 24.95 -19.05 2.91
CA ASP A 486 25.27 -19.97 1.81
C ASP A 486 24.06 -20.86 1.45
N LYS A 487 23.32 -21.37 2.45
CA LYS A 487 22.06 -22.10 2.24
C LYS A 487 20.98 -21.22 1.58
N ALA A 488 20.77 -20.01 2.05
CA ALA A 488 19.81 -19.08 1.46
C ALA A 488 20.16 -18.74 0.01
N ILE A 489 21.41 -18.49 -0.29
CA ILE A 489 21.89 -18.25 -1.65
C ILE A 489 21.67 -19.50 -2.54
N ALA A 490 21.94 -20.70 -2.02
CA ALA A 490 21.70 -21.95 -2.76
C ALA A 490 20.22 -22.09 -3.14
N ILE A 491 19.30 -21.84 -2.21
CA ILE A 491 17.83 -21.85 -2.47
C ILE A 491 17.49 -20.86 -3.58
N CYS A 492 18.03 -19.63 -3.55
CA CYS A 492 17.77 -18.62 -4.56
C CYS A 492 18.30 -19.01 -5.96
N VAL A 493 19.46 -19.66 -6.01
CA VAL A 493 20.08 -20.11 -7.28
C VAL A 493 19.35 -21.34 -7.83
N GLU A 494 19.06 -22.34 -7.00
CA GLU A 494 18.30 -23.54 -7.38
C GLU A 494 16.88 -23.21 -7.82
N GLY A 495 16.23 -22.26 -7.15
CA GLY A 495 14.92 -21.73 -7.52
C GLY A 495 14.93 -20.87 -8.81
N GLY A 496 16.11 -20.60 -9.38
CA GLY A 496 16.26 -19.85 -10.62
C GLY A 496 16.08 -18.33 -10.48
N MET A 497 16.15 -17.80 -9.25
CA MET A 497 15.97 -16.36 -8.98
C MET A 497 17.29 -15.59 -8.98
N ALA A 498 18.40 -16.27 -8.80
CA ALA A 498 19.73 -15.72 -8.94
C ALA A 498 20.63 -16.65 -9.76
N THR A 499 21.67 -16.10 -10.36
CA THR A 499 22.72 -16.86 -11.05
C THR A 499 24.08 -16.47 -10.50
N ARG A 500 25.06 -17.40 -10.56
CA ARG A 500 26.43 -17.10 -10.17
C ARG A 500 27.33 -17.03 -11.43
N GLU A 501 27.83 -15.84 -11.72
CA GLU A 501 28.72 -15.60 -12.86
C GLU A 501 30.04 -15.00 -12.39
N LYS A 502 31.16 -15.66 -12.69
CA LYS A 502 32.52 -15.19 -12.33
C LYS A 502 32.65 -14.81 -10.83
N GLY A 503 32.03 -15.59 -9.95
CA GLY A 503 32.05 -15.36 -8.51
C GLY A 503 31.10 -14.27 -8.00
N ARG A 504 30.35 -13.60 -8.87
CA ARG A 504 29.31 -12.63 -8.49
C ARG A 504 27.92 -13.24 -8.64
N LEU A 505 27.03 -12.81 -7.77
CA LEU A 505 25.61 -13.12 -7.84
C LEU A 505 24.91 -12.07 -8.71
N LYS A 506 24.05 -12.55 -9.58
CA LYS A 506 23.18 -11.70 -10.40
C LYS A 506 21.73 -12.12 -10.25
N ILE A 507 20.86 -11.15 -10.10
CA ILE A 507 19.42 -11.36 -10.08
C ILE A 507 18.93 -11.77 -11.48
N THR A 508 18.00 -12.72 -11.55
CA THR A 508 17.28 -13.07 -12.78
C THR A 508 15.99 -12.27 -12.91
N ASP A 509 15.31 -12.35 -14.06
CA ASP A 509 14.00 -11.73 -14.24
C ASP A 509 12.98 -12.29 -13.22
N LEU A 510 13.03 -13.59 -12.91
CA LEU A 510 12.19 -14.22 -11.90
C LEU A 510 12.50 -13.67 -10.50
N GLY A 511 13.77 -13.57 -10.14
CA GLY A 511 14.17 -12.98 -8.86
C GLY A 511 13.80 -11.50 -8.75
N PHE A 512 13.94 -10.73 -9.84
CA PHE A 512 13.50 -9.33 -9.88
C PHE A 512 11.98 -9.20 -9.68
N VAL A 513 11.18 -10.09 -10.28
CA VAL A 513 9.73 -10.12 -10.06
C VAL A 513 9.41 -10.49 -8.62
N CYS A 514 10.07 -11.52 -8.05
CA CYS A 514 9.95 -11.90 -6.64
C CYS A 514 10.11 -10.69 -5.72
N ALA A 515 11.22 -9.99 -5.80
CA ALA A 515 11.53 -8.84 -4.97
C ALA A 515 10.59 -7.65 -5.23
N SER A 516 10.38 -7.26 -6.50
CA SER A 516 9.59 -6.07 -6.86
C SER A 516 8.10 -6.21 -6.55
N LYS A 517 7.58 -7.44 -6.55
CA LYS A 517 6.21 -7.75 -6.14
C LYS A 517 6.09 -8.01 -4.63
N GLY A 518 7.21 -8.22 -3.94
CA GLY A 518 7.25 -8.53 -2.52
C GLY A 518 6.62 -9.90 -2.21
N VAL A 519 6.78 -10.85 -3.11
CA VAL A 519 6.37 -12.25 -2.94
C VAL A 519 7.57 -13.03 -2.44
N GLY A 520 7.42 -13.79 -1.37
CA GLY A 520 8.52 -14.59 -0.82
C GLY A 520 9.08 -15.62 -1.81
N VAL A 521 10.32 -15.99 -1.61
CA VAL A 521 11.06 -16.94 -2.47
C VAL A 521 10.33 -18.27 -2.60
N GLU A 522 9.87 -18.86 -1.50
CA GLU A 522 9.13 -20.11 -1.50
C GLU A 522 7.84 -20.05 -2.33
N THR A 523 7.05 -18.99 -2.14
CA THR A 523 5.85 -18.76 -2.95
C THR A 523 6.21 -18.59 -4.43
N THR A 524 7.27 -17.86 -4.75
CA THR A 524 7.71 -17.66 -6.13
C THR A 524 8.11 -18.96 -6.80
N ILE A 525 8.81 -19.87 -6.10
CA ILE A 525 9.17 -21.20 -6.60
C ILE A 525 7.91 -21.98 -6.94
N SER A 526 7.00 -22.11 -5.99
CA SER A 526 5.74 -22.86 -6.17
C SER A 526 4.89 -22.33 -7.33
N LEU A 527 4.74 -21.00 -7.44
CA LEU A 527 3.99 -20.39 -8.54
C LEU A 527 4.70 -20.54 -9.90
N ALA A 528 6.03 -20.52 -9.92
CA ALA A 528 6.82 -20.72 -11.14
C ALA A 528 6.74 -22.17 -11.64
N GLU A 529 6.69 -23.15 -10.74
CA GLU A 529 6.47 -24.56 -11.09
C GLU A 529 5.11 -24.74 -11.76
N TRP A 530 4.04 -24.27 -11.12
CA TRP A 530 2.72 -24.28 -11.74
C TRP A 530 2.70 -23.56 -13.10
N ALA A 531 3.33 -22.41 -13.20
CA ALA A 531 3.34 -21.62 -14.44
C ALA A 531 4.03 -22.37 -15.60
N ARG A 532 5.08 -23.14 -15.34
CA ARG A 532 5.76 -23.96 -16.37
C ARG A 532 4.87 -25.10 -16.85
N GLU A 533 4.15 -25.77 -15.94
CA GLU A 533 3.25 -26.88 -16.26
C GLU A 533 2.00 -26.40 -17.02
N SER A 534 1.39 -25.27 -16.59
CA SER A 534 0.12 -24.77 -17.12
C SER A 534 0.27 -23.81 -18.30
N ARG A 535 1.47 -23.64 -18.86
CA ARG A 535 1.79 -22.63 -19.89
C ARG A 535 0.87 -22.64 -21.11
N ARG A 536 0.39 -23.82 -21.55
CA ARG A 536 -0.43 -23.99 -22.74
C ARG A 536 -1.93 -23.99 -22.47
N SER A 537 -2.34 -23.97 -21.20
CA SER A 537 -3.74 -24.04 -20.80
C SER A 537 -4.42 -22.66 -20.87
N ALA A 538 -5.71 -22.61 -21.15
CA ALA A 538 -6.50 -21.41 -20.99
C ALA A 538 -6.60 -21.04 -19.50
N LEU A 539 -6.62 -19.76 -19.17
CA LEU A 539 -6.70 -19.32 -17.77
C LEU A 539 -8.07 -19.68 -17.18
N SER A 540 -8.06 -20.33 -16.02
CA SER A 540 -9.26 -20.59 -15.22
C SER A 540 -9.17 -19.84 -13.89
N PRO A 541 -10.10 -18.94 -13.57
CA PRO A 541 -10.11 -18.26 -12.26
C PRO A 541 -10.06 -19.25 -11.08
N LEU A 542 -10.81 -20.35 -11.15
CA LEU A 542 -10.84 -21.36 -10.12
C LEU A 542 -9.46 -22.00 -9.89
N GLU A 543 -8.76 -22.38 -10.98
CA GLU A 543 -7.41 -22.95 -10.91
C GLU A 543 -6.43 -21.96 -10.30
N VAL A 544 -6.37 -20.75 -10.88
CA VAL A 544 -5.44 -19.70 -10.45
C VAL A 544 -5.64 -19.36 -8.97
N LEU A 545 -6.90 -19.21 -8.53
CA LEU A 545 -7.22 -18.92 -7.14
C LEU A 545 -6.90 -20.08 -6.20
N THR A 546 -7.06 -21.33 -6.66
CA THR A 546 -6.71 -22.53 -5.88
C THR A 546 -5.21 -22.62 -5.68
N VAL A 547 -4.43 -22.47 -6.75
CA VAL A 547 -2.97 -22.46 -6.70
C VAL A 547 -2.45 -21.33 -5.82
N ALA A 548 -2.97 -20.13 -6.01
CA ALA A 548 -2.61 -18.99 -5.18
C ALA A 548 -2.92 -19.23 -3.70
N ALA A 549 -4.08 -19.83 -3.38
CA ALA A 549 -4.48 -20.11 -2.00
C ALA A 549 -3.66 -21.23 -1.32
N GLN A 550 -3.07 -22.13 -2.10
CA GLN A 550 -2.18 -23.19 -1.60
C GLN A 550 -0.73 -22.73 -1.43
N SER A 551 -0.33 -21.61 -2.07
CA SER A 551 1.01 -21.04 -1.87
C SER A 551 1.19 -20.52 -0.45
N THR A 552 2.45 -20.40 0.02
CA THR A 552 2.76 -19.87 1.35
C THR A 552 2.13 -18.51 1.59
N ALA A 553 2.29 -17.56 0.65
CA ALA A 553 1.66 -16.24 0.76
C ALA A 553 0.11 -16.31 0.79
N GLY A 554 -0.49 -17.23 0.04
CA GLY A 554 -1.93 -17.44 0.08
C GLY A 554 -2.41 -18.10 1.36
N ALA A 555 -1.62 -19.02 1.94
CA ALA A 555 -1.91 -19.64 3.22
C ALA A 555 -1.90 -18.64 4.37
N ASP A 556 -0.99 -17.68 4.36
CA ASP A 556 -0.86 -16.61 5.37
C ASP A 556 -2.06 -15.64 5.40
N VAL A 557 -2.83 -15.57 4.33
CA VAL A 557 -4.07 -14.78 4.31
C VAL A 557 -5.12 -15.43 5.20
N TYR A 558 -5.31 -14.86 6.38
CA TYR A 558 -6.19 -15.45 7.40
C TYR A 558 -7.68 -15.35 7.03
N VAL A 559 -8.37 -16.48 7.11
CA VAL A 559 -9.83 -16.61 7.11
C VAL A 559 -10.23 -17.50 8.29
N SER A 560 -11.27 -17.13 9.02
CA SER A 560 -11.77 -17.96 10.13
C SER A 560 -12.38 -19.28 9.60
N MET A 561 -12.08 -20.40 10.26
CA MET A 561 -12.76 -21.68 10.02
C MET A 561 -12.81 -22.49 11.32
N SER A 562 -14.02 -22.79 11.76
CA SER A 562 -14.22 -23.64 12.95
C SER A 562 -14.01 -25.13 12.61
N LYS A 563 -13.71 -25.93 13.64
CA LYS A 563 -13.63 -27.40 13.47
C LYS A 563 -14.95 -27.98 12.94
N GLN A 564 -16.07 -27.46 13.42
CA GLN A 564 -17.40 -27.92 13.00
C GLN A 564 -17.70 -27.56 11.55
N GLU A 565 -17.31 -26.36 11.11
CA GLU A 565 -17.44 -25.90 9.73
C GLU A 565 -16.65 -26.80 8.77
N ARG A 566 -15.39 -27.10 9.10
CA ARG A 566 -14.51 -27.97 8.31
C ARG A 566 -15.14 -29.35 8.04
N TRP A 567 -15.81 -29.95 9.05
CA TRP A 567 -16.47 -31.24 8.90
C TRP A 567 -17.79 -31.13 8.12
N LYS A 568 -18.55 -30.05 8.28
CA LYS A 568 -19.86 -29.90 7.65
C LYS A 568 -19.81 -29.38 6.23
N ALA A 569 -18.87 -28.48 5.91
CA ALA A 569 -18.84 -27.78 4.63
C ALA A 569 -18.23 -28.59 3.49
N ASP A 570 -17.37 -29.57 3.79
CA ASP A 570 -16.66 -30.40 2.79
C ASP A 570 -16.18 -29.58 1.56
N TYR A 571 -15.33 -28.60 1.82
CA TYR A 571 -14.82 -27.70 0.79
C TYR A 571 -14.05 -28.42 -0.33
N ARG A 572 -13.47 -29.58 -0.03
CA ARG A 572 -12.84 -30.43 -1.06
C ARG A 572 -13.85 -30.90 -2.09
N ARG A 573 -14.98 -31.42 -1.64
CA ARG A 573 -16.05 -31.88 -2.56
C ARG A 573 -16.62 -30.72 -3.36
N GLN A 574 -16.79 -29.55 -2.72
CA GLN A 574 -17.30 -28.36 -3.38
C GLN A 574 -16.35 -27.87 -4.49
N ILE A 575 -15.02 -27.83 -4.24
CA ILE A 575 -14.06 -27.36 -5.24
C ILE A 575 -13.95 -28.33 -6.41
N LEU A 576 -13.99 -29.65 -6.18
CA LEU A 576 -14.01 -30.64 -7.25
C LEU A 576 -15.28 -30.55 -8.08
N GLY A 577 -16.46 -30.41 -7.46
CA GLY A 577 -17.71 -30.21 -8.18
C GLY A 577 -17.72 -28.91 -9.01
N ARG A 578 -17.11 -27.84 -8.51
CA ARG A 578 -16.93 -26.60 -9.29
C ARG A 578 -15.96 -26.81 -10.45
N ALA A 579 -14.86 -27.53 -10.23
CA ALA A 579 -13.88 -27.83 -11.28
C ALA A 579 -14.47 -28.69 -12.41
N GLU A 580 -15.41 -29.60 -12.10
CA GLU A 580 -16.18 -30.34 -13.10
C GLU A 580 -17.10 -29.41 -13.91
N GLN A 581 -17.84 -28.53 -13.24
CA GLN A 581 -18.70 -27.52 -13.88
C GLN A 581 -17.92 -26.59 -14.81
N ASP A 582 -16.76 -26.14 -14.37
CA ASP A 582 -15.87 -25.23 -15.12
C ASP A 582 -15.02 -26.00 -16.18
N ARG A 583 -15.16 -27.33 -16.29
CA ARG A 583 -14.43 -28.23 -17.20
C ARG A 583 -12.90 -28.16 -17.04
N VAL A 584 -12.43 -28.04 -15.82
CA VAL A 584 -11.00 -27.95 -15.46
C VAL A 584 -10.54 -29.07 -14.52
N ILE A 585 -11.38 -30.06 -14.24
CA ILE A 585 -11.10 -31.16 -13.30
C ILE A 585 -9.87 -31.99 -13.69
N GLU A 586 -9.53 -32.09 -14.98
CA GLU A 586 -8.38 -32.86 -15.48
C GLU A 586 -7.05 -32.13 -15.31
N ARG A 587 -7.06 -30.88 -14.85
CA ARG A 587 -5.84 -30.12 -14.67
C ARG A 587 -5.02 -30.62 -13.47
N PRO A 588 -3.67 -30.56 -13.53
CA PRO A 588 -2.80 -31.16 -12.51
C PRO A 588 -3.16 -30.75 -11.08
N VAL A 589 -3.53 -29.49 -10.86
CA VAL A 589 -3.90 -28.98 -9.52
C VAL A 589 -5.12 -29.69 -8.95
N PHE A 590 -6.08 -30.12 -9.76
CA PHE A 590 -7.27 -30.85 -9.30
C PHE A 590 -7.07 -32.37 -9.36
N ALA A 591 -6.51 -32.89 -10.45
CA ALA A 591 -6.35 -34.33 -10.67
C ALA A 591 -5.26 -34.96 -9.78
N GLY A 592 -4.11 -34.30 -9.63
CA GLY A 592 -3.00 -34.80 -8.84
C GLY A 592 -3.08 -34.39 -7.36
N HIS A 593 -3.05 -33.11 -7.09
CA HIS A 593 -2.91 -32.63 -5.71
C HIS A 593 -4.17 -32.80 -4.85
N ILE A 594 -5.36 -32.50 -5.40
CA ILE A 594 -6.58 -32.52 -4.57
C ILE A 594 -7.14 -33.92 -4.39
N LEU A 595 -7.01 -34.76 -5.38
CA LEU A 595 -7.48 -36.15 -5.27
C LEU A 595 -6.56 -37.06 -4.42
N GLU A 596 -5.24 -36.80 -4.42
CA GLU A 596 -4.24 -37.59 -3.73
C GLU A 596 -3.97 -37.12 -2.30
N GLN A 597 -4.18 -35.83 -1.98
CA GLN A 597 -3.96 -35.29 -0.63
C GLN A 597 -4.98 -35.81 0.37
N ASP A 598 -4.50 -36.18 1.55
CA ASP A 598 -5.35 -36.55 2.68
C ASP A 598 -6.31 -35.40 3.01
N ALA A 599 -7.60 -35.66 2.81
CA ALA A 599 -8.68 -34.64 2.90
C ALA A 599 -8.78 -33.93 4.26
N ALA A 600 -7.97 -34.36 5.20
CA ALA A 600 -8.02 -33.99 6.61
C ALA A 600 -7.15 -32.77 6.98
N SER A 601 -6.26 -32.27 6.12
CA SER A 601 -5.42 -31.12 6.55
C SER A 601 -6.27 -29.85 6.70
N HIS A 602 -5.98 -29.09 7.76
CA HIS A 602 -6.64 -27.82 8.00
C HIS A 602 -6.34 -26.82 6.88
N ASP A 603 -5.09 -26.80 6.44
CA ASP A 603 -4.57 -25.83 5.48
C ASP A 603 -5.16 -26.00 4.07
N SER A 604 -5.31 -27.23 3.60
CA SER A 604 -5.97 -27.53 2.33
C SER A 604 -7.44 -27.08 2.32
N SER A 605 -8.18 -27.36 3.40
CA SER A 605 -9.58 -26.93 3.54
C SER A 605 -9.70 -25.40 3.55
N MET A 606 -8.75 -24.71 4.19
CA MET A 606 -8.69 -23.25 4.19
C MET A 606 -8.41 -22.68 2.80
N ALA A 607 -7.49 -23.28 2.05
CA ALA A 607 -7.19 -22.88 0.68
C ALA A 607 -8.42 -23.02 -0.23
N PHE A 608 -9.13 -24.14 -0.14
CA PHE A 608 -10.35 -24.39 -0.93
C PHE A 608 -11.49 -23.43 -0.57
N LYS A 609 -11.68 -23.15 0.73
CA LYS A 609 -12.62 -22.14 1.21
C LYS A 609 -12.33 -20.77 0.58
N LYS A 610 -11.05 -20.33 0.61
CA LYS A 610 -10.62 -19.05 0.03
C LYS A 610 -10.89 -19.00 -1.47
N ALA A 611 -10.50 -20.03 -2.21
CA ALA A 611 -10.69 -20.10 -3.67
C ALA A 611 -12.17 -20.03 -4.08
N LEU A 612 -13.02 -20.85 -3.46
CA LEU A 612 -14.46 -20.86 -3.72
C LEU A 612 -15.13 -19.53 -3.37
N MET A 613 -14.81 -18.98 -2.19
CA MET A 613 -15.32 -17.68 -1.74
C MET A 613 -14.95 -16.55 -2.72
N LEU A 614 -13.71 -16.55 -3.22
CA LEU A 614 -13.24 -15.54 -4.17
C LEU A 614 -13.85 -15.74 -5.55
N CYS A 615 -14.12 -16.97 -5.99
CA CYS A 615 -14.90 -17.22 -7.22
C CYS A 615 -16.29 -16.61 -7.10
N ASP A 616 -17.00 -16.86 -5.99
CA ASP A 616 -18.33 -16.28 -5.76
C ASP A 616 -18.26 -14.74 -5.67
N TRP A 617 -17.19 -14.20 -5.09
CA TRP A 617 -16.96 -12.77 -4.98
C TRP A 617 -16.84 -12.08 -6.35
N ILE A 618 -16.04 -12.64 -7.28
CA ILE A 618 -15.85 -12.08 -8.62
C ILE A 618 -17.01 -12.36 -9.59
N GLU A 619 -17.88 -13.33 -9.26
CA GLU A 619 -19.12 -13.61 -9.98
C GLU A 619 -20.31 -12.81 -9.44
N GLU A 620 -20.06 -11.90 -8.49
CA GLU A 620 -21.06 -10.99 -7.91
C GLU A 620 -22.19 -11.70 -7.17
N VAL A 621 -21.93 -12.88 -6.58
CA VAL A 621 -22.87 -13.52 -5.65
C VAL A 621 -23.19 -12.53 -4.53
N GLY A 622 -24.42 -12.46 -4.08
CA GLY A 622 -24.86 -11.53 -3.03
C GLY A 622 -23.98 -11.61 -1.79
N ILE A 623 -23.57 -10.47 -1.22
CA ILE A 623 -22.59 -10.50 -0.12
C ILE A 623 -23.13 -11.25 1.10
N LYS A 624 -24.43 -11.11 1.42
CA LYS A 624 -25.07 -11.87 2.51
C LYS A 624 -25.03 -13.38 2.26
N GLU A 625 -25.17 -13.81 1.00
CA GLU A 625 -25.09 -15.23 0.64
C GLU A 625 -23.65 -15.73 0.82
N ILE A 626 -22.64 -14.94 0.45
CA ILE A 626 -21.24 -15.29 0.70
C ILE A 626 -20.96 -15.38 2.20
N GLU A 627 -21.44 -14.41 2.99
CA GLU A 627 -21.30 -14.41 4.45
C GLU A 627 -21.91 -15.68 5.08
N GLN A 628 -23.10 -16.08 4.65
CA GLN A 628 -23.78 -17.28 5.15
C GLN A 628 -23.12 -18.58 4.69
N ARG A 629 -22.72 -18.66 3.41
CA ARG A 629 -22.12 -19.84 2.81
C ARG A 629 -20.75 -20.17 3.42
N TYR A 630 -19.93 -19.15 3.63
CA TYR A 630 -18.55 -19.30 4.11
C TYR A 630 -18.37 -18.91 5.57
N LEU A 631 -19.40 -18.59 6.30
CA LEU A 631 -19.34 -18.18 7.71
C LEU A 631 -18.28 -17.11 7.98
N VAL A 632 -18.25 -16.09 7.13
CA VAL A 632 -17.32 -14.96 7.19
C VAL A 632 -18.09 -13.66 7.07
N TRP A 633 -17.52 -12.56 7.52
CA TRP A 633 -18.10 -11.24 7.36
C TRP A 633 -17.63 -10.57 6.07
N ALA A 634 -18.43 -9.68 5.51
CA ALA A 634 -18.15 -8.98 4.26
C ALA A 634 -16.77 -8.30 4.23
N GLY A 635 -16.34 -7.70 5.33
CA GLY A 635 -15.02 -7.10 5.47
C GLY A 635 -13.87 -8.10 5.30
N ALA A 636 -14.04 -9.34 5.78
CA ALA A 636 -13.06 -10.41 5.57
C ALA A 636 -13.00 -10.81 4.09
N VAL A 637 -14.15 -10.93 3.40
CA VAL A 637 -14.20 -11.25 1.97
C VAL A 637 -13.46 -10.19 1.15
N ARG A 638 -13.73 -8.91 1.42
CA ARG A 638 -13.06 -7.79 0.73
C ARG A 638 -11.55 -7.79 0.96
N ARG A 639 -11.10 -7.97 2.20
CA ARG A 639 -9.67 -8.02 2.53
C ARG A 639 -8.98 -9.17 1.81
N VAL A 640 -9.56 -10.37 1.84
CA VAL A 640 -9.01 -11.53 1.12
C VAL A 640 -8.96 -11.27 -0.37
N GLY A 641 -10.00 -10.62 -0.94
CA GLY A 641 -10.01 -10.17 -2.33
C GLY A 641 -8.87 -9.20 -2.67
N GLU A 642 -8.59 -8.22 -1.79
CA GLU A 642 -7.48 -7.28 -1.96
C GLU A 642 -6.11 -7.97 -1.86
N ASP A 643 -5.92 -8.88 -0.90
CA ASP A 643 -4.67 -9.61 -0.73
C ASP A 643 -4.41 -10.56 -1.91
N PHE A 644 -5.44 -11.28 -2.37
CA PHE A 644 -5.34 -12.12 -3.55
C PHE A 644 -5.19 -11.34 -4.85
N SER A 645 -5.78 -10.16 -4.96
CA SER A 645 -5.56 -9.26 -6.11
C SER A 645 -4.07 -9.02 -6.35
N TRP A 646 -3.31 -8.72 -5.30
CA TRP A 646 -1.86 -8.57 -5.37
C TRP A 646 -1.14 -9.87 -5.75
N LEU A 647 -1.51 -11.00 -5.15
CA LEU A 647 -0.88 -12.29 -5.41
C LEU A 647 -1.11 -12.74 -6.86
N ILE A 648 -2.31 -12.53 -7.40
CA ILE A 648 -2.64 -12.84 -8.80
C ILE A 648 -1.87 -11.93 -9.78
N GLU A 649 -1.70 -10.65 -9.46
CA GLU A 649 -0.85 -9.76 -10.26
C GLU A 649 0.61 -10.23 -10.28
N ALA A 650 1.13 -10.68 -9.13
CA ALA A 650 2.47 -11.24 -9.03
C ALA A 650 2.57 -12.56 -9.81
N MET A 651 1.57 -13.43 -9.69
CA MET A 651 1.48 -14.69 -10.42
C MET A 651 1.51 -14.49 -11.94
N GLY A 652 0.83 -13.45 -12.45
CA GLY A 652 0.89 -13.06 -13.86
C GLY A 652 2.30 -12.63 -14.29
N ALA A 653 3.01 -11.86 -13.47
CA ALA A 653 4.39 -11.47 -13.74
C ALA A 653 5.35 -12.67 -13.71
N ILE A 654 5.21 -13.57 -12.73
CA ILE A 654 5.96 -14.82 -12.61
C ILE A 654 5.72 -15.71 -13.85
N SER A 655 4.46 -15.84 -14.30
CA SER A 655 4.12 -16.65 -15.47
C SER A 655 4.82 -16.17 -16.74
N VAL A 656 4.92 -14.85 -16.94
CA VAL A 656 5.65 -14.28 -18.08
C VAL A 656 7.14 -14.65 -18.02
N THR A 657 7.78 -14.56 -16.86
CA THR A 657 9.20 -14.98 -16.73
C THR A 657 9.38 -16.49 -16.96
N CYS A 658 8.34 -17.30 -16.73
CA CYS A 658 8.30 -18.73 -17.04
C CYS A 658 7.93 -19.03 -18.49
N GLY A 659 7.88 -18.02 -19.37
CA GLY A 659 7.72 -18.13 -20.81
C GLY A 659 6.28 -18.13 -21.31
N TRP A 660 5.33 -17.60 -20.52
CA TRP A 660 4.00 -17.28 -21.04
C TRP A 660 4.06 -16.05 -21.95
N ASP A 661 3.15 -15.96 -22.91
CA ASP A 661 3.04 -14.78 -23.76
C ASP A 661 2.70 -13.52 -22.93
N GLU A 662 3.39 -12.40 -23.20
CA GLU A 662 3.16 -11.13 -22.48
C GLU A 662 1.72 -10.64 -22.57
N SER A 663 1.02 -10.94 -23.68
CA SER A 663 -0.39 -10.58 -23.86
C SER A 663 -1.31 -11.20 -22.79
N ARG A 664 -0.94 -12.38 -22.27
CA ARG A 664 -1.69 -13.06 -21.23
C ARG A 664 -1.58 -12.42 -19.84
N LYS A 665 -0.62 -11.56 -19.64
CA LYS A 665 -0.51 -10.75 -18.42
C LYS A 665 -1.76 -9.92 -18.17
N SER A 666 -2.43 -9.48 -19.25
CA SER A 666 -3.70 -8.75 -19.16
C SER A 666 -4.82 -9.58 -18.53
N GLU A 667 -4.84 -10.91 -18.72
CA GLU A 667 -5.82 -11.81 -18.12
C GLU A 667 -5.67 -11.85 -16.58
N PHE A 668 -4.43 -11.92 -16.08
CA PHE A 668 -4.14 -11.85 -14.64
C PHE A 668 -4.45 -10.46 -14.06
N THR A 669 -4.11 -9.39 -14.80
CA THR A 669 -4.45 -8.02 -14.37
C THR A 669 -5.96 -7.84 -14.24
N GLU A 670 -6.72 -8.32 -15.21
CA GLU A 670 -8.18 -8.29 -15.16
C GLU A 670 -8.73 -9.08 -13.97
N LEU A 671 -8.23 -10.32 -13.75
CA LEU A 671 -8.65 -11.14 -12.60
C LEU A 671 -8.29 -10.46 -11.27
N SER A 672 -7.11 -9.87 -11.17
CA SER A 672 -6.66 -9.07 -10.02
C SER A 672 -7.63 -7.91 -9.74
N GLU A 673 -8.03 -7.16 -10.75
CA GLU A 673 -8.97 -6.04 -10.59
C GLU A 673 -10.38 -6.52 -10.23
N ARG A 674 -10.84 -7.63 -10.80
CA ARG A 674 -12.12 -8.26 -10.41
C ARG A 674 -12.12 -8.64 -8.93
N LEU A 675 -11.03 -9.20 -8.43
CA LEU A 675 -10.87 -9.52 -7.01
C LEU A 675 -10.89 -8.27 -6.12
N GLN A 676 -10.21 -7.22 -6.55
CA GLN A 676 -10.13 -5.97 -5.80
C GLN A 676 -11.49 -5.29 -5.63
N TYR A 677 -12.33 -5.33 -6.67
CA TYR A 677 -13.62 -4.64 -6.67
C TYR A 677 -14.81 -5.58 -6.40
N GLY A 678 -14.63 -6.89 -6.46
CA GLY A 678 -15.71 -7.87 -6.32
C GLY A 678 -16.72 -7.81 -7.46
N VAL A 679 -16.27 -7.67 -8.71
CA VAL A 679 -17.11 -7.44 -9.87
C VAL A 679 -16.75 -8.36 -11.04
N LYS A 680 -17.69 -8.52 -11.95
CA LYS A 680 -17.47 -9.15 -13.25
C LYS A 680 -16.66 -8.23 -14.17
N ARG A 681 -16.16 -8.82 -15.28
CA ARG A 681 -15.30 -8.15 -16.28
C ARG A 681 -15.83 -6.81 -16.78
N ASP A 682 -17.13 -6.76 -17.04
CA ASP A 682 -17.83 -5.61 -17.62
C ASP A 682 -17.89 -4.37 -16.72
N ALA A 683 -17.69 -4.53 -15.40
CA ALA A 683 -17.70 -3.45 -14.42
C ALA A 683 -16.31 -2.97 -13.99
N VAL A 684 -15.22 -3.60 -14.46
CA VAL A 684 -13.86 -3.32 -14.01
C VAL A 684 -13.44 -1.88 -14.30
N GLU A 685 -13.73 -1.35 -15.50
CA GLU A 685 -13.34 0.01 -15.89
C GLU A 685 -13.97 1.07 -14.97
N LEU A 686 -15.24 0.90 -14.63
CA LEU A 686 -15.92 1.78 -13.67
C LEU A 686 -15.38 1.59 -12.24
N GLY A 687 -14.99 0.35 -11.88
CA GLY A 687 -14.36 0.05 -10.58
C GLY A 687 -13.04 0.80 -10.37
N ARG A 688 -12.25 1.00 -11.43
CA ARG A 688 -10.99 1.78 -11.41
C ARG A 688 -11.17 3.23 -10.96
N LEU A 689 -12.38 3.76 -11.05
CA LEU A 689 -12.69 5.11 -10.55
C LEU A 689 -12.53 5.21 -9.03
N ARG A 690 -12.66 4.11 -8.28
CA ARG A 690 -12.48 4.08 -6.80
C ARG A 690 -13.21 5.22 -6.08
N VAL A 691 -14.47 5.41 -6.42
CA VAL A 691 -15.31 6.42 -5.79
C VAL A 691 -15.88 5.88 -4.49
N LEU A 692 -15.63 6.58 -3.40
CA LEU A 692 -16.17 6.20 -2.09
C LEU A 692 -17.70 6.18 -2.11
N GLY A 693 -18.31 5.05 -1.76
CA GLY A 693 -19.74 4.83 -1.83
C GLY A 693 -20.25 4.25 -3.17
N LEU A 694 -19.38 4.11 -4.17
CA LEU A 694 -19.71 3.43 -5.42
C LEU A 694 -19.34 1.93 -5.34
N GLY A 695 -20.00 1.20 -4.44
CA GLY A 695 -19.76 -0.23 -4.26
C GLY A 695 -20.25 -1.08 -5.44
N ARG A 696 -19.95 -2.39 -5.39
CA ARG A 696 -20.25 -3.34 -6.48
C ARG A 696 -21.74 -3.37 -6.92
N THR A 697 -22.67 -3.15 -5.99
CA THR A 697 -24.10 -3.10 -6.28
C THR A 697 -24.44 -1.91 -7.16
N LEU A 698 -23.87 -0.74 -6.88
CA LEU A 698 -24.08 0.47 -7.69
C LEU A 698 -23.33 0.39 -9.02
N LEU A 699 -22.12 -0.19 -9.05
CA LEU A 699 -21.40 -0.49 -10.28
C LEU A 699 -22.23 -1.42 -11.19
N ARG A 700 -22.82 -2.49 -10.64
CA ARG A 700 -23.69 -3.39 -11.40
C ARG A 700 -24.95 -2.69 -11.90
N ARG A 701 -25.50 -1.72 -11.16
CA ARG A 701 -26.62 -0.90 -11.60
C ARG A 701 -26.26 -0.04 -12.81
N LEU A 702 -25.08 0.58 -12.83
CA LEU A 702 -24.57 1.33 -13.97
C LEU A 702 -24.38 0.43 -15.18
N VAL A 703 -23.76 -0.75 -15.02
CA VAL A 703 -23.53 -1.71 -16.11
C VAL A 703 -24.84 -2.20 -16.71
N ARG A 704 -25.85 -2.51 -15.87
CA ARG A 704 -27.18 -2.90 -16.34
C ARG A 704 -27.90 -1.80 -17.13
N ALA A 705 -27.57 -0.54 -16.86
CA ALA A 705 -28.08 0.61 -17.61
C ALA A 705 -27.26 0.89 -18.90
N GLY A 706 -26.25 0.07 -19.18
CA GLY A 706 -25.43 0.16 -20.41
C GLY A 706 -24.11 0.89 -20.24
N TYR A 707 -23.75 1.34 -19.03
CA TYR A 707 -22.48 2.03 -18.78
C TYR A 707 -21.40 1.03 -18.38
N THR A 708 -20.42 0.83 -19.25
CA THR A 708 -19.22 0.02 -18.99
C THR A 708 -17.95 0.86 -18.92
N ARG A 709 -18.02 2.12 -19.42
CA ARG A 709 -16.91 3.06 -19.54
C ARG A 709 -17.25 4.43 -18.98
N VAL A 710 -16.22 5.13 -18.50
CA VAL A 710 -16.36 6.50 -17.99
C VAL A 710 -16.88 7.47 -19.05
N GLN A 711 -16.49 7.28 -20.30
CA GLN A 711 -16.92 8.14 -21.39
C GLN A 711 -18.42 8.09 -21.63
N GLU A 712 -19.05 6.92 -21.50
CA GLU A 712 -20.51 6.74 -21.65
C GLU A 712 -21.28 7.52 -20.56
N LEU A 713 -20.74 7.59 -19.32
CA LEU A 713 -21.31 8.42 -18.25
C LEU A 713 -21.25 9.92 -18.57
N LEU A 714 -20.15 10.37 -19.21
CA LEU A 714 -19.96 11.76 -19.59
C LEU A 714 -20.84 12.18 -20.78
N GLU A 715 -21.07 11.26 -21.72
CA GLU A 715 -21.92 11.48 -22.91
C GLU A 715 -23.40 11.63 -22.54
N ASP A 716 -23.91 10.78 -21.64
CA ASP A 716 -25.31 10.85 -21.20
C ASP A 716 -25.60 11.98 -20.20
N GLY A 717 -24.58 12.43 -19.51
CA GLY A 717 -24.64 13.61 -18.64
C GLY A 717 -25.19 13.33 -17.23
N PRO A 718 -25.16 14.37 -16.34
CA PRO A 718 -25.38 14.19 -14.91
C PRO A 718 -26.81 13.77 -14.53
N ALA A 719 -27.80 14.22 -15.28
CA ALA A 719 -29.22 13.96 -14.94
C ALA A 719 -29.55 12.46 -15.07
N ARG A 720 -29.14 11.85 -16.16
CA ARG A 720 -29.40 10.42 -16.42
C ARG A 720 -28.61 9.51 -15.50
N VAL A 721 -27.34 9.81 -15.26
CA VAL A 721 -26.49 9.03 -14.34
C VAL A 721 -27.03 9.10 -12.90
N ARG A 722 -27.52 10.27 -12.46
CA ARG A 722 -28.16 10.44 -11.15
C ARG A 722 -29.43 9.58 -11.01
N GLU A 723 -30.25 9.55 -12.04
CA GLU A 723 -31.47 8.73 -12.09
C GLU A 723 -31.13 7.24 -11.97
N VAL A 724 -30.15 6.77 -12.76
CA VAL A 724 -29.71 5.37 -12.76
C VAL A 724 -29.12 4.95 -11.43
N LEU A 725 -28.25 5.77 -10.85
CA LEU A 725 -27.64 5.44 -9.55
C LEU A 725 -28.67 5.45 -8.44
N ASN A 726 -29.64 6.35 -8.48
CA ASN A 726 -30.62 6.58 -7.41
C ASN A 726 -29.97 6.57 -6.01
N HIS A 727 -28.83 7.23 -5.90
CA HIS A 727 -28.00 7.32 -4.69
C HIS A 727 -27.23 8.64 -4.72
N ARG A 728 -27.69 9.62 -3.94
CA ARG A 728 -27.21 11.02 -4.02
C ARG A 728 -25.72 11.12 -3.68
N GLY A 729 -25.29 10.57 -2.57
CA GLY A 729 -23.92 10.70 -2.09
C GLY A 729 -22.89 10.05 -3.03
N ALA A 730 -23.19 8.87 -3.57
CA ALA A 730 -22.33 8.19 -4.55
C ALA A 730 -22.28 8.98 -5.86
N PHE A 731 -23.42 9.49 -6.34
CA PHE A 731 -23.49 10.31 -7.55
C PHE A 731 -22.64 11.58 -7.43
N GLU A 732 -22.78 12.36 -6.36
CA GLU A 732 -22.04 13.61 -6.18
C GLU A 732 -20.51 13.37 -6.19
N LYS A 733 -20.03 12.34 -5.51
CA LYS A 733 -18.61 11.96 -5.50
C LYS A 733 -18.13 11.45 -6.86
N LEU A 734 -18.93 10.61 -7.52
CA LEU A 734 -18.63 10.12 -8.88
C LEU A 734 -18.53 11.29 -9.84
N TRP A 735 -19.54 12.15 -9.86
CA TRP A 735 -19.59 13.27 -10.81
C TRP A 735 -18.45 14.26 -10.59
N MET A 736 -18.15 14.58 -9.35
CA MET A 736 -16.99 15.42 -9.01
C MET A 736 -15.68 14.82 -9.54
N LYS A 737 -15.50 13.50 -9.42
CA LYS A 737 -14.28 12.82 -9.87
C LYS A 737 -14.15 12.83 -11.39
N ILE A 738 -15.20 12.44 -12.11
CA ILE A 738 -15.15 12.39 -13.58
C ILE A 738 -15.11 13.77 -14.23
N SER A 739 -15.72 14.78 -13.60
CA SER A 739 -15.61 16.19 -14.06
C SER A 739 -14.19 16.73 -13.94
N LYS A 740 -13.49 16.45 -12.82
CA LYS A 740 -12.07 16.78 -12.67
C LYS A 740 -11.18 16.06 -13.69
N MET A 741 -11.50 14.81 -14.03
CA MET A 741 -10.77 14.09 -15.07
C MET A 741 -10.96 14.73 -16.46
N LYS A 742 -12.15 15.25 -16.73
CA LYS A 742 -12.45 15.98 -17.96
C LYS A 742 -11.69 17.32 -18.06
N GLU A 743 -11.56 18.04 -16.96
CA GLU A 743 -10.82 19.32 -16.89
C GLU A 743 -9.29 19.11 -16.99
N ALA A 744 -8.79 17.99 -16.47
CA ALA A 744 -7.37 17.63 -16.53
C ALA A 744 -6.92 17.11 -17.90
N THR A 745 -7.86 16.75 -18.78
CA THR A 745 -7.59 16.36 -20.17
C THR A 745 -7.71 17.60 -21.04
N PRO A 746 -6.65 18.11 -21.69
CA PRO A 746 -6.77 19.23 -22.63
C PRO A 746 -7.81 18.87 -23.69
N SER A 747 -8.73 19.81 -23.95
CA SER A 747 -9.79 19.69 -24.92
C SER A 747 -9.23 19.45 -26.33
N THR A 748 -9.03 18.18 -26.68
CA THR A 748 -8.75 17.72 -28.04
C THR A 748 -9.44 16.37 -28.29
N TYR A 749 -10.77 16.36 -28.09
CA TYR A 749 -11.59 15.35 -28.76
C TYR A 749 -12.47 16.08 -29.76
N PRO A 750 -12.29 15.89 -31.08
CA PRO A 750 -13.25 16.37 -32.05
C PRO A 750 -14.56 15.64 -31.82
N LYS A 751 -15.68 16.41 -31.81
CA LYS A 751 -17.04 15.87 -31.86
C LYS A 751 -17.12 14.76 -32.92
N LYS A 752 -17.70 13.60 -32.57
CA LYS A 752 -18.04 12.56 -33.53
C LYS A 752 -18.76 13.18 -34.72
N ALA A 753 -18.06 13.28 -35.84
CA ALA A 753 -18.73 13.30 -37.12
C ALA A 753 -19.32 11.91 -37.33
N GLN A 754 -20.57 11.86 -37.73
CA GLN A 754 -21.22 10.64 -38.21
C GLN A 754 -20.32 9.96 -39.25
N PRO A 755 -20.40 8.63 -39.43
CA PRO A 755 -19.57 7.94 -40.40
C PRO A 755 -20.00 8.35 -41.79
N GLU A 756 -19.48 9.45 -42.27
CA GLU A 756 -19.40 9.68 -43.70
C GLU A 756 -18.32 8.77 -44.26
N VAL A 757 -18.73 8.01 -45.23
CA VAL A 757 -17.94 7.13 -46.05
C VAL A 757 -16.62 7.79 -46.40
N LEU A 758 -15.50 7.28 -45.89
CA LEU A 758 -14.17 7.68 -46.31
C LEU A 758 -13.95 7.28 -47.75
N LEU A 759 -14.28 8.19 -48.65
CA LEU A 759 -13.73 8.22 -49.98
C LEU A 759 -12.49 9.12 -49.97
N ALA A 760 -11.39 8.53 -50.44
CA ALA A 760 -10.16 9.16 -50.89
C ALA A 760 -9.25 9.71 -49.79
N ALA A 761 -8.31 8.86 -49.33
CA ALA A 761 -6.99 9.34 -48.96
C ALA A 761 -6.42 10.17 -50.12
N GLU A 762 -6.16 11.45 -49.88
CA GLU A 762 -5.32 12.19 -50.81
C GLU A 762 -3.96 11.48 -50.95
N PRO A 763 -3.44 11.29 -52.13
CA PRO A 763 -2.23 10.52 -52.35
C PRO A 763 -1.05 11.18 -51.68
N VAL A 764 -0.22 10.36 -51.02
CA VAL A 764 1.08 10.72 -50.45
C VAL A 764 1.99 11.39 -51.51
N GLU A 765 1.76 11.13 -52.75
CA GLU A 765 2.44 11.76 -53.92
C GLU A 765 2.37 13.29 -53.94
N ARG A 766 1.27 13.92 -53.40
CA ARG A 766 1.19 15.40 -53.35
C ARG A 766 2.04 16.02 -52.23
N ALA A 767 2.29 15.28 -51.17
CA ALA A 767 3.16 15.78 -50.10
C ALA A 767 4.66 15.67 -50.46
N MET A 768 5.01 14.68 -51.28
CA MET A 768 6.37 14.50 -51.81
C MET A 768 6.67 15.49 -52.94
N ALA A 769 5.69 15.85 -53.74
CA ALA A 769 5.87 16.81 -54.85
C ALA A 769 6.02 18.29 -54.41
N ALA A 770 5.72 18.61 -53.16
CA ALA A 770 5.89 19.96 -52.61
C ALA A 770 7.27 20.21 -51.97
N SER A 771 8.05 19.18 -51.70
CA SER A 771 9.36 19.27 -51.05
C SER A 771 10.45 19.06 -52.09
N GLY A 772 10.71 19.52 -53.04
CA GLY A 772 11.78 19.51 -54.04
C GLY A 772 13.04 18.60 -53.85
N ASN A 773 13.01 17.73 -52.86
CA ASN A 773 14.06 16.74 -52.55
C ASN A 773 13.43 15.35 -52.52
N GLU A 774 14.05 14.38 -53.20
CA GLU A 774 13.69 12.94 -53.18
C GLU A 774 14.06 12.27 -51.86
N ALA A 775 13.34 12.60 -50.77
CA ALA A 775 13.56 11.92 -49.50
C ALA A 775 12.96 10.50 -49.54
N GLU A 776 13.80 9.48 -49.33
CA GLU A 776 13.37 8.08 -49.25
C GLU A 776 12.58 7.77 -47.96
N LEU A 777 12.89 8.43 -46.84
CA LEU A 777 12.22 8.28 -45.56
C LEU A 777 11.63 9.61 -45.09
N LEU A 778 10.33 9.64 -44.88
CA LEU A 778 9.58 10.76 -44.35
C LEU A 778 9.05 10.43 -42.94
N ILE A 779 9.39 11.22 -41.96
CA ILE A 779 8.92 11.09 -40.57
C ILE A 779 8.22 12.38 -40.15
N ASP A 780 6.92 12.30 -39.93
CA ASP A 780 6.11 13.41 -39.41
C ASP A 780 5.65 13.10 -37.96
N LEU A 781 6.31 13.72 -37.00
CA LEU A 781 6.03 13.49 -35.59
C LEU A 781 4.70 14.12 -35.14
N LYS A 782 4.27 15.22 -35.79
CA LYS A 782 2.96 15.85 -35.49
C LYS A 782 1.80 15.01 -35.98
N ALA A 783 1.91 14.55 -37.21
CA ALA A 783 0.89 13.68 -37.79
C ALA A 783 1.01 12.20 -37.36
N ASN A 784 2.08 11.86 -36.60
CA ASN A 784 2.42 10.51 -36.19
C ASN A 784 2.45 9.53 -37.38
N ARG A 785 3.12 9.93 -38.47
CA ARG A 785 3.25 9.20 -39.73
C ARG A 785 4.71 8.96 -40.08
N VAL A 786 4.98 7.76 -40.58
CA VAL A 786 6.26 7.38 -41.18
C VAL A 786 5.96 6.77 -42.55
N CYS A 787 6.68 7.23 -43.57
CA CYS A 787 6.60 6.69 -44.92
C CYS A 787 8.02 6.37 -45.41
N TYR A 788 8.21 5.23 -46.02
CA TYR A 788 9.47 4.86 -46.68
C TYR A 788 9.19 4.54 -48.14
N ARG A 789 9.89 5.25 -49.02
CA ARG A 789 9.68 5.16 -50.51
C ARG A 789 8.20 5.21 -50.88
N GLY A 790 7.40 6.11 -50.26
CA GLY A 790 5.98 6.26 -50.51
C GLY A 790 5.06 5.31 -49.75
N HIS A 791 5.56 4.25 -49.07
CA HIS A 791 4.73 3.31 -48.34
C HIS A 791 4.61 3.70 -46.87
N GLN A 792 3.37 3.79 -46.36
CA GLN A 792 3.09 4.20 -45.00
C GLN A 792 3.33 3.05 -44.03
N VAL A 793 4.15 3.31 -43.01
CA VAL A 793 4.43 2.39 -41.89
C VAL A 793 3.36 2.53 -40.82
N ALA A 794 2.84 1.40 -40.33
CA ALA A 794 1.86 1.42 -39.24
C ALA A 794 2.44 1.99 -37.95
N THR A 795 1.78 3.02 -37.40
CA THR A 795 2.09 3.63 -36.11
C THR A 795 1.05 3.31 -35.04
N ARG A 796 0.12 2.38 -35.34
CA ARG A 796 -0.92 1.87 -34.41
C ARG A 796 -0.94 0.33 -34.39
N PRO A 797 -1.36 -0.29 -33.26
CA PRO A 797 -1.47 -1.76 -33.13
C PRO A 797 -2.28 -2.41 -34.26
N PRO A 798 -2.08 -3.71 -34.62
CA PRO A 798 -1.21 -4.67 -33.91
C PRO A 798 0.27 -4.71 -34.37
N HIS A 799 0.63 -4.11 -35.49
CA HIS A 799 1.98 -4.18 -36.06
C HIS A 799 2.49 -2.76 -36.34
N HIS A 800 2.79 -2.02 -35.29
CA HIS A 800 3.16 -0.61 -35.34
C HIS A 800 4.59 -0.34 -34.92
N LEU A 801 5.14 0.78 -35.38
CA LEU A 801 6.39 1.32 -34.88
C LEU A 801 6.14 1.94 -33.50
N GLN A 802 6.74 1.38 -32.46
CA GLN A 802 6.59 1.86 -31.09
C GLN A 802 7.19 3.26 -30.92
N ARG A 803 6.76 4.01 -29.89
CA ARG A 803 7.15 5.40 -29.68
C ARG A 803 8.67 5.60 -29.57
N THR A 804 9.37 4.79 -28.79
CA THR A 804 10.83 4.90 -28.61
C THR A 804 11.62 4.58 -29.89
N PRO A 805 11.34 3.47 -30.61
CA PRO A 805 11.91 3.24 -31.94
C PRO A 805 11.58 4.32 -32.96
N LEU A 806 10.36 4.89 -32.93
CA LEU A 806 9.96 6.01 -33.80
C LEU A 806 10.83 7.26 -33.54
N LEU A 807 11.02 7.62 -32.26
CA LEU A 807 11.86 8.75 -31.87
C LEU A 807 13.34 8.50 -32.21
N ALA A 808 13.83 7.26 -32.03
CA ALA A 808 15.18 6.89 -32.42
C ALA A 808 15.37 7.00 -33.94
N LEU A 809 14.41 6.57 -34.74
CA LEU A 809 14.45 6.72 -36.20
C LEU A 809 14.41 8.21 -36.60
N ALA A 810 13.68 9.06 -35.88
CA ALA A 810 13.66 10.50 -36.10
C ALA A 810 15.02 11.17 -35.78
N VAL A 811 15.70 10.73 -34.72
CA VAL A 811 17.08 11.21 -34.41
C VAL A 811 18.04 10.80 -35.50
N LEU A 812 18.00 9.54 -35.96
CA LEU A 812 18.84 9.08 -37.08
C LEU A 812 18.54 9.83 -38.38
N ALA A 813 17.26 10.16 -38.62
CA ALA A 813 16.86 10.93 -39.80
C ALA A 813 17.40 12.37 -39.78
N SER A 814 17.52 13.00 -38.61
CA SER A 814 18.14 14.32 -38.47
C SER A 814 19.67 14.32 -38.65
N HIS A 815 20.29 13.14 -38.64
CA HIS A 815 21.74 12.91 -38.86
C HIS A 815 21.99 11.89 -39.99
N ALA A 816 21.14 11.92 -41.01
CA ALA A 816 21.21 10.95 -42.10
C ALA A 816 22.64 10.96 -42.76
N GLY A 817 23.21 9.78 -42.88
CA GLY A 817 24.59 9.61 -43.40
C GLY A 817 25.68 9.73 -42.35
N GLU A 818 25.41 10.11 -41.14
CA GLU A 818 26.38 10.23 -40.03
C GLU A 818 26.24 9.06 -39.04
N LEU A 819 27.35 8.71 -38.36
CA LEU A 819 27.33 7.73 -37.29
C LEU A 819 26.92 8.40 -35.99
N VAL A 820 25.77 8.01 -35.44
CA VAL A 820 25.25 8.50 -34.16
C VAL A 820 25.55 7.48 -33.06
N SER A 821 26.28 7.88 -32.03
CA SER A 821 26.57 6.98 -30.91
C SER A 821 25.26 6.62 -30.15
N LEU A 822 25.26 5.50 -29.41
CA LEU A 822 24.09 5.09 -28.63
C LEU A 822 23.72 6.09 -27.54
N THR A 823 24.70 6.82 -27.03
CA THR A 823 24.50 7.89 -26.03
C THR A 823 23.82 9.10 -26.66
N GLU A 824 24.32 9.58 -27.79
CA GLU A 824 23.74 10.69 -28.58
C GLU A 824 22.31 10.36 -29.05
N LEU A 825 22.11 9.12 -29.51
CA LEU A 825 20.81 8.61 -29.90
C LEU A 825 19.85 8.62 -28.72
N ALA A 826 20.34 8.20 -27.57
CA ALA A 826 19.57 8.22 -26.33
C ALA A 826 19.20 9.63 -25.88
N GLU A 827 20.14 10.57 -25.90
CA GLU A 827 19.88 11.98 -25.57
C GLU A 827 18.94 12.66 -26.57
N GLY A 828 19.10 12.39 -27.86
CA GLY A 828 18.25 12.91 -28.94
C GLY A 828 16.79 12.43 -28.79
N VAL A 829 16.61 11.14 -28.51
CA VAL A 829 15.26 10.57 -28.23
C VAL A 829 14.64 11.22 -26.99
N ALA A 830 15.40 11.46 -25.93
CA ALA A 830 14.90 12.16 -24.75
C ALA A 830 14.47 13.59 -25.08
N LYS A 831 15.26 14.28 -25.88
CA LYS A 831 14.98 15.68 -26.30
C LYS A 831 13.73 15.76 -27.17
N LEU A 832 13.60 14.92 -28.21
CA LEU A 832 12.46 14.89 -29.10
C LEU A 832 11.16 14.41 -28.40
N GLY A 833 11.27 13.46 -27.46
CA GLY A 833 10.15 12.95 -26.71
C GLY A 833 9.74 13.77 -25.51
N HIS A 834 10.41 14.89 -25.23
CA HIS A 834 10.30 15.64 -23.98
C HIS A 834 10.44 14.77 -22.74
N LEU A 835 11.21 13.70 -22.84
CA LEU A 835 11.49 12.75 -21.76
C LEU A 835 12.67 13.29 -20.95
N LYS A 836 12.53 13.37 -19.65
CA LYS A 836 13.60 13.87 -18.75
C LYS A 836 14.79 12.91 -18.59
N LYS A 837 14.59 11.63 -18.91
CA LYS A 837 15.67 10.60 -18.99
C LYS A 837 15.21 9.44 -19.88
N ILE A 838 16.17 8.81 -20.56
CA ILE A 838 15.96 7.51 -21.19
C ILE A 838 16.37 6.42 -20.22
N PRO A 839 15.58 5.35 -20.06
CA PRO A 839 16.03 4.16 -19.40
C PRO A 839 17.14 3.52 -20.26
N VAL A 840 18.23 3.15 -19.63
CA VAL A 840 19.33 2.27 -20.06
C VAL A 840 19.48 2.11 -21.57
N THR A 841 20.68 2.38 -22.10
CA THR A 841 21.06 2.17 -23.49
C THR A 841 20.52 0.84 -24.03
N PRO A 842 19.54 0.85 -24.95
CA PRO A 842 19.02 -0.37 -25.53
C PRO A 842 20.12 -1.07 -26.32
N ASP A 843 20.09 -2.40 -26.36
CA ASP A 843 20.94 -3.14 -27.27
C ASP A 843 20.71 -2.60 -28.70
N ALA A 844 21.79 -2.20 -29.35
CA ALA A 844 21.75 -1.62 -30.70
C ALA A 844 21.04 -2.54 -31.71
N ARG A 845 21.21 -3.87 -31.55
CA ARG A 845 20.57 -4.88 -32.41
C ARG A 845 19.06 -4.94 -32.18
N ASP A 846 18.61 -4.90 -30.92
CA ASP A 846 17.19 -4.93 -30.56
C ASP A 846 16.46 -3.65 -31.03
N LEU A 847 17.10 -2.49 -30.86
CA LEU A 847 16.56 -1.21 -31.30
C LEU A 847 16.48 -1.14 -32.84
N ARG A 848 17.53 -1.58 -33.56
CA ARG A 848 17.53 -1.69 -35.02
C ARG A 848 16.40 -2.61 -35.52
N TYR A 849 16.25 -3.77 -34.90
CA TYR A 849 15.19 -4.71 -35.26
C TYR A 849 13.78 -4.11 -35.06
N LYS A 850 13.57 -3.40 -33.95
CA LYS A 850 12.30 -2.73 -33.63
C LYS A 850 11.99 -1.55 -34.55
N MET A 851 13.00 -0.90 -35.13
CA MET A 851 12.79 0.13 -36.15
C MET A 851 12.53 -0.47 -37.54
N LEU A 852 13.30 -1.47 -37.96
CA LEU A 852 13.21 -2.02 -39.29
C LEU A 852 12.02 -2.95 -39.54
N ARG A 853 11.63 -3.74 -38.54
CA ARG A 853 10.56 -4.73 -38.70
C ARG A 853 9.19 -4.12 -39.14
N PRO A 854 8.72 -3.01 -38.55
CA PRO A 854 7.48 -2.35 -39.04
C PRO A 854 7.62 -1.79 -40.45
N ILE A 855 8.80 -1.24 -40.81
CA ILE A 855 9.07 -0.73 -42.14
C ILE A 855 9.04 -1.87 -43.14
N LYS A 856 9.77 -2.97 -42.91
CA LYS A 856 9.80 -4.16 -43.73
C LYS A 856 8.43 -4.77 -44.00
N ARG A 857 7.51 -4.72 -43.04
CA ARG A 857 6.14 -5.19 -43.17
C ARG A 857 5.21 -4.28 -43.97
N ALA A 858 5.53 -3.01 -44.09
CA ALA A 858 4.76 -2.02 -44.82
C ALA A 858 5.11 -2.01 -46.35
N LEU A 859 6.22 -2.67 -46.71
CA LEU A 859 6.73 -2.66 -48.08
C LEU A 859 6.22 -3.86 -48.89
N PRO A 860 6.04 -3.69 -50.22
CA PRO A 860 5.98 -4.81 -51.15
C PRO A 860 7.21 -5.72 -51.05
N GLN A 861 7.07 -7.01 -51.42
CA GLN A 861 8.09 -8.04 -51.18
C GLN A 861 9.42 -7.78 -51.92
N ASP A 862 9.33 -7.17 -53.10
CA ASP A 862 10.47 -6.76 -53.91
C ASP A 862 11.30 -5.62 -53.34
N LEU A 863 10.72 -4.78 -52.48
CA LEU A 863 11.40 -3.68 -51.82
C LEU A 863 11.87 -4.03 -50.38
N ALA A 864 11.34 -5.12 -49.84
CA ALA A 864 11.61 -5.53 -48.45
C ALA A 864 13.01 -6.14 -48.26
N ASP A 865 13.62 -6.68 -49.31
CA ASP A 865 14.90 -7.38 -49.26
C ASP A 865 16.12 -6.46 -49.09
N GLY A 866 16.00 -5.17 -49.45
CA GLY A 866 17.06 -4.16 -49.24
C GLY A 866 16.94 -3.36 -47.97
N ILE A 867 15.90 -3.59 -47.14
CA ILE A 867 15.62 -2.76 -45.98
C ILE A 867 16.62 -2.94 -44.82
N ASP A 868 17.29 -4.09 -44.80
CA ASP A 868 18.25 -4.40 -43.73
C ASP A 868 19.47 -3.51 -43.76
N ASP A 869 19.78 -2.89 -44.92
CA ASP A 869 20.87 -1.93 -45.08
C ASP A 869 20.46 -0.49 -44.74
N LEU A 870 19.18 -0.23 -44.49
CA LEU A 870 18.67 1.10 -44.16
C LEU A 870 19.28 1.68 -42.89
N ILE A 871 19.49 0.83 -41.89
CA ILE A 871 20.11 1.23 -40.62
C ILE A 871 21.30 0.30 -40.36
N GLU A 872 22.49 0.83 -40.40
CA GLU A 872 23.73 0.13 -40.04
C GLU A 872 23.95 0.26 -38.52
N SER A 873 24.26 -0.86 -37.85
CA SER A 873 24.67 -0.86 -36.44
C SER A 873 26.12 -1.30 -36.33
N ILE A 874 26.96 -0.42 -35.78
CA ILE A 874 28.40 -0.69 -35.60
C ILE A 874 28.61 -1.05 -34.13
N HIS A 875 29.09 -2.26 -33.86
CA HIS A 875 29.25 -2.78 -32.49
C HIS A 875 30.19 -1.88 -31.67
N GLY A 876 29.66 -1.36 -30.55
CA GLY A 876 30.37 -0.46 -29.62
C GLY A 876 30.48 1.00 -30.07
N ALA A 877 30.09 1.38 -31.28
CA ALA A 877 30.20 2.72 -31.83
C ALA A 877 28.84 3.46 -31.95
N GLY A 878 27.79 2.82 -32.49
CA GLY A 878 26.50 3.50 -32.67
C GLY A 878 25.70 2.96 -33.85
N MET A 879 24.82 3.81 -34.38
CA MET A 879 23.94 3.52 -35.52
C MET A 879 24.06 4.63 -36.59
N LYS A 880 23.85 4.24 -37.84
CA LYS A 880 23.85 5.15 -38.99
C LYS A 880 22.65 4.86 -39.89
N LEU A 881 21.96 5.90 -40.32
CA LEU A 881 20.90 5.81 -41.33
C LEU A 881 21.47 6.04 -42.73
N ASN A 882 21.30 5.07 -43.63
CA ASN A 882 21.90 5.05 -44.96
C ASN A 882 20.89 5.44 -46.05
N CYS A 883 20.00 6.41 -45.81
CA CYS A 883 19.10 6.96 -46.82
C CYS A 883 18.87 8.44 -46.62
N LEU A 884 18.39 9.10 -47.67
CA LEU A 884 17.87 10.48 -47.55
C LEU A 884 16.58 10.50 -46.75
N ALA A 885 16.54 11.28 -45.70
CA ALA A 885 15.40 11.35 -44.80
C ALA A 885 14.94 12.78 -44.58
N GLU A 886 13.64 12.98 -44.43
CA GLU A 886 13.00 14.23 -44.05
C GLU A 886 12.27 14.06 -42.71
N LEU A 887 12.61 14.91 -41.77
CA LEU A 887 11.97 14.95 -40.45
C LEU A 887 11.09 16.18 -40.32
N ARG A 888 9.76 15.98 -40.11
CA ARG A 888 8.80 17.03 -39.80
C ARG A 888 8.42 16.97 -38.31
N CYS A 889 8.84 17.98 -37.56
CA CYS A 889 8.60 18.12 -36.12
C CYS A 889 7.41 18.99 -35.76
#